data_54923c91c2f8103cc3a8763db30fdf18
#
_entry.id   54923c91c2f8103cc3a8763db30fdf18
#
_cell.length_a   1.000
_cell.length_b   1.000
_cell.length_c   1.000
_cell.angle_alpha   90.00
_cell.angle_beta   90.00
_cell.angle_gamma   90.00
#
_symmetry.space_group_name_H-M   'P 1'
#
loop_
_entity.id
_entity.type
_entity.pdbx_description
1 polymer ?
#
loop_
_entity_poly.entity_id
_entity_poly.type
_entity_poly.pdbx_seq_one_letter_code
_entity_poly.pdbx_strand_id
1 'polypeptide(L)'
;MGLIKNNQYFKSLPKDVADVLERFNPKKPIFQYTPIPTFRTSLEKEKYWATEFERWNVGHGGLPATLYFMASQGMLKNRITGGLERPVCRDVDLYLHTRLELAKKQKRSAGILKGRGVGLSTLFGILANHTMLTKPGSNINMTSKDQPTLAKIFSDKLIVCYENLHKDIRPEEKNRNETKQTSYLAVKSEYVNQFGETKEGVSTIFARETSDSDKSASSFSGSGAALGLYDELPLHRRKNKLLNSSIECYRNPRTKELDGFLIWGGTVEDTLTNDDLMEFKKTVEKSDTWKSDIVFLDCLWGFQKTNTDYTGWTDWENGQVWHEKEIESMISKSDDEALRSFKKNNPRSINDIFELAQGGYWEDDVASIAKQHYDELIAVPEGKMPLVTGNIFRNERKATFMPTAKGFCEVVEQPKAGVKYFIGVDGAASQENTTNSSDKDRSKVSATVIKIYESPEGLNFAPVCQYTELPKQMEKCYEVLTAIAVWYNAKVHIESNQGQATGIVTYFINQNLEDYLFALQAEVGTHKLKKKAIYGQYRTSQILSKQIDLGNIYLRKHCKDIFIPSLMNEIAFANHTDNFDRLSSFLTVLAIAWPLINKPIQKENQIQQFIEHPVMVKNPDGSYGWGMKRQYFVNPHEHTNNLLPDTYSRQ
;
A
#
# COMPACT_ATOMS: atom_id res chain seq x y z
N MET A 1 20.75 36.31 13.14
CA MET A 1 21.17 35.92 11.79
C MET A 1 22.23 34.80 11.76
N GLY A 2 23.21 34.74 12.66
CA GLY A 2 24.25 33.71 12.62
C GLY A 2 23.77 32.26 12.82
N LEU A 3 22.75 32.03 13.65
CA LEU A 3 22.22 30.69 13.93
C LEU A 3 21.47 30.04 12.75
N ILE A 4 20.79 30.84 11.95
CA ILE A 4 20.04 30.34 10.79
C ILE A 4 21.00 30.00 9.64
N LYS A 5 22.01 30.84 9.38
CA LYS A 5 22.97 30.63 8.28
C LYS A 5 23.90 29.43 8.48
N ASN A 6 24.11 29.00 9.71
CA ASN A 6 24.97 27.85 10.03
C ASN A 6 24.21 26.51 10.06
N ASN A 7 22.86 26.53 9.99
CA ASN A 7 22.09 25.31 9.95
C ASN A 7 22.25 24.65 8.56
N GLN A 8 22.68 23.42 8.54
CA GLN A 8 22.90 22.63 7.32
C GLN A 8 21.61 22.51 6.48
N TYR A 9 20.47 22.51 7.14
CA TYR A 9 19.14 22.50 6.50
C TYR A 9 18.89 23.79 5.70
N PHE A 10 19.21 24.96 6.26
CA PHE A 10 19.05 26.25 5.56
C PHE A 10 19.90 26.34 4.29
N LYS A 11 21.08 25.70 4.28
CA LYS A 11 21.95 25.64 3.10
C LYS A 11 21.37 24.80 1.96
N SER A 12 20.45 23.89 2.28
CA SER A 12 19.79 23.02 1.30
C SER A 12 18.48 23.60 0.73
N LEU A 13 18.00 24.73 1.28
CA LEU A 13 16.79 25.38 0.77
C LEU A 13 17.03 26.03 -0.61
N PRO A 14 16.02 26.06 -1.49
CA PRO A 14 16.06 26.87 -2.69
C PRO A 14 16.36 28.33 -2.33
N LYS A 15 17.23 28.97 -3.12
CA LYS A 15 17.72 30.33 -2.82
C LYS A 15 16.61 31.35 -2.60
N ASP A 16 15.59 31.33 -3.45
CA ASP A 16 14.42 32.22 -3.38
C ASP A 16 13.63 32.06 -2.07
N VAL A 17 13.61 30.86 -1.50
CA VAL A 17 12.99 30.58 -0.21
C VAL A 17 13.88 31.03 0.94
N ALA A 18 15.18 30.74 0.87
CA ALA A 18 16.15 31.20 1.87
C ALA A 18 16.15 32.73 1.97
N ASP A 19 16.12 33.43 0.82
CA ASP A 19 16.04 34.88 0.74
C ASP A 19 14.78 35.45 1.41
N VAL A 20 13.64 34.75 1.34
CA VAL A 20 12.40 35.15 2.02
C VAL A 20 12.52 34.96 3.53
N LEU A 21 12.98 33.79 3.96
CA LEU A 21 13.15 33.47 5.40
C LEU A 21 14.16 34.38 6.07
N GLU A 22 15.24 34.79 5.37
CA GLU A 22 16.28 35.70 5.90
C GLU A 22 15.78 37.11 6.19
N ARG A 23 14.65 37.53 5.66
CA ARG A 23 14.05 38.86 5.92
C ARG A 23 13.45 38.96 7.32
N PHE A 24 13.18 37.82 7.97
CA PHE A 24 12.52 37.81 9.27
C PHE A 24 13.51 37.56 10.41
N ASN A 25 13.22 38.16 11.56
CA ASN A 25 14.03 37.98 12.77
C ASN A 25 13.51 36.78 13.57
N PRO A 26 14.31 35.69 13.73
CA PRO A 26 13.88 34.48 14.46
C PRO A 26 13.53 34.71 15.94
N LYS A 27 13.90 35.86 16.50
CA LYS A 27 13.57 36.25 17.89
C LYS A 27 12.24 36.94 18.00
N LYS A 28 11.53 37.18 16.86
CA LYS A 28 10.24 37.88 16.83
C LYS A 28 9.22 37.00 16.10
N PRO A 29 7.93 37.13 16.43
CA PRO A 29 6.87 36.54 15.61
C PRO A 29 6.99 36.95 14.15
N ILE A 30 6.75 36.01 13.24
CA ILE A 30 6.75 36.26 11.78
C ILE A 30 5.66 37.27 11.42
N PHE A 31 4.54 37.20 12.12
CA PHE A 31 3.44 38.14 11.96
C PHE A 31 2.85 38.50 13.33
N GLN A 32 2.58 39.79 13.52
CA GLN A 32 1.83 40.28 14.67
C GLN A 32 0.48 40.79 14.21
N TYR A 33 -0.59 40.18 14.67
CA TYR A 33 -1.95 40.56 14.33
C TYR A 33 -2.26 41.97 14.86
N THR A 34 -2.80 42.80 13.98
CA THR A 34 -3.35 44.10 14.33
C THR A 34 -4.88 44.02 14.26
N PRO A 35 -5.60 44.33 15.30
CA PRO A 35 -7.07 44.33 15.28
C PRO A 35 -7.63 45.26 14.19
N ILE A 36 -8.73 44.82 13.59
CA ILE A 36 -9.46 45.63 12.61
C ILE A 36 -9.94 46.89 13.29
N PRO A 37 -9.66 48.10 12.73
CA PRO A 37 -10.05 49.37 13.34
C PRO A 37 -11.57 49.54 13.36
N THR A 38 -12.05 50.37 14.28
CA THR A 38 -13.42 50.85 14.24
C THR A 38 -13.52 52.00 13.26
N PHE A 39 -14.35 51.84 12.23
CA PHE A 39 -14.53 52.88 11.20
C PHE A 39 -15.53 53.94 11.63
N ARG A 40 -15.22 55.18 11.40
CA ARG A 40 -16.11 56.33 11.66
C ARG A 40 -17.00 56.64 10.44
N THR A 41 -16.53 56.34 9.24
CA THR A 41 -17.23 56.58 7.99
C THR A 41 -17.18 55.39 7.05
N SER A 42 -18.17 55.30 6.14
CA SER A 42 -18.16 54.27 5.08
C SER A 42 -16.92 54.35 4.19
N LEU A 43 -16.44 55.59 3.92
CA LEU A 43 -15.25 55.80 3.09
C LEU A 43 -13.98 55.27 3.75
N GLU A 44 -13.82 55.45 5.08
CA GLU A 44 -12.69 54.83 5.82
C GLU A 44 -12.73 53.33 5.74
N LYS A 45 -13.92 52.73 5.90
CA LYS A 45 -14.13 51.30 5.78
C LYS A 45 -13.79 50.76 4.38
N GLU A 46 -14.28 51.43 3.34
CA GLU A 46 -14.01 51.04 1.95
C GLU A 46 -12.52 51.13 1.61
N LYS A 47 -11.83 52.20 2.01
CA LYS A 47 -10.39 52.35 1.82
C LYS A 47 -9.60 51.26 2.57
N TYR A 48 -9.98 50.96 3.80
CA TYR A 48 -9.33 49.90 4.58
C TYR A 48 -9.45 48.57 3.86
N TRP A 49 -10.67 48.13 3.50
CA TRP A 49 -10.89 46.86 2.85
C TRP A 49 -10.26 46.78 1.46
N ALA A 50 -10.29 47.87 0.68
CA ALA A 50 -9.59 47.91 -0.60
C ALA A 50 -8.07 47.64 -0.43
N THR A 51 -7.45 48.29 0.60
CA THR A 51 -6.05 48.02 0.93
C THR A 51 -5.79 46.58 1.38
N GLU A 52 -6.68 46.01 2.20
CA GLU A 52 -6.55 44.60 2.62
C GLU A 52 -6.71 43.64 1.45
N PHE A 53 -7.66 43.89 0.54
CA PHE A 53 -7.82 43.07 -0.68
C PHE A 53 -6.57 43.14 -1.58
N GLU A 54 -5.94 44.30 -1.71
CA GLU A 54 -4.67 44.42 -2.42
C GLU A 54 -3.60 43.58 -1.75
N ARG A 55 -3.45 43.63 -0.42
CA ARG A 55 -2.51 42.85 0.36
C ARG A 55 -2.74 41.33 0.23
N TRP A 56 -4.02 40.90 0.13
CA TRP A 56 -4.35 39.47 -0.10
C TRP A 56 -4.04 39.02 -1.52
N ASN A 57 -3.87 39.92 -2.47
CA ASN A 57 -3.48 39.60 -3.84
C ASN A 57 -1.97 39.62 -4.07
N VAL A 58 -1.25 40.54 -3.43
CA VAL A 58 0.19 40.74 -3.69
C VAL A 58 1.10 40.37 -2.53
N GLY A 59 0.55 40.17 -1.34
CA GLY A 59 1.30 39.99 -0.10
C GLY A 59 1.58 41.29 0.62
N HIS A 60 2.05 41.22 1.87
CA HIS A 60 2.37 42.40 2.69
C HIS A 60 3.45 42.09 3.73
N GLY A 61 4.34 43.03 4.02
CA GLY A 61 5.38 42.90 5.05
C GLY A 61 6.36 41.75 4.80
N GLY A 62 6.56 41.33 3.54
CA GLY A 62 7.40 40.22 3.15
C GLY A 62 6.67 38.86 3.18
N LEU A 63 5.40 38.84 3.63
CA LEU A 63 4.58 37.61 3.59
C LEU A 63 3.97 37.41 2.21
N PRO A 64 3.96 36.16 1.70
CA PRO A 64 3.15 35.77 0.55
C PRO A 64 1.67 36.14 0.74
N ALA A 65 0.95 36.41 -0.35
CA ALA A 65 -0.45 36.82 -0.34
C ALA A 65 -1.38 35.91 0.48
N THR A 66 -1.29 34.62 0.25
CA THR A 66 -2.12 33.62 0.94
C THR A 66 -1.74 33.45 2.41
N LEU A 67 -0.46 33.63 2.76
CA LEU A 67 -0.02 33.62 4.16
C LEU A 67 -0.48 34.88 4.91
N TYR A 68 -0.40 36.04 4.27
CA TYR A 68 -0.92 37.27 4.85
C TYR A 68 -2.44 37.16 5.09
N PHE A 69 -3.18 36.59 4.15
CA PHE A 69 -4.61 36.33 4.35
C PHE A 69 -4.85 35.39 5.55
N MET A 70 -4.11 34.28 5.65
CA MET A 70 -4.19 33.35 6.79
C MET A 70 -3.97 34.10 8.11
N ALA A 71 -2.94 34.92 8.18
CA ALA A 71 -2.55 35.63 9.38
C ALA A 71 -3.55 36.72 9.80
N SER A 72 -4.14 37.43 8.81
CA SER A 72 -5.04 38.55 9.05
C SER A 72 -6.50 38.13 9.24
N GLN A 73 -6.97 37.11 8.53
CA GLN A 73 -8.38 36.69 8.50
C GLN A 73 -8.63 35.26 8.99
N GLY A 74 -7.61 34.41 8.98
CA GLY A 74 -7.78 33.01 9.36
C GLY A 74 -8.26 32.82 10.79
N MET A 75 -9.22 31.91 10.97
CA MET A 75 -9.65 31.41 12.27
C MET A 75 -9.65 29.89 12.23
N LEU A 76 -9.17 29.28 13.30
CA LEU A 76 -9.01 27.84 13.43
C LEU A 76 -9.68 27.36 14.72
N LYS A 77 -10.21 26.16 14.66
CA LYS A 77 -10.67 25.45 15.86
C LYS A 77 -9.49 24.75 16.53
N ASN A 78 -9.17 25.14 17.75
CA ASN A 78 -8.18 24.46 18.55
C ASN A 78 -8.63 23.03 18.84
N ARG A 79 -7.79 22.03 18.57
CA ARG A 79 -8.12 20.60 18.72
C ARG A 79 -8.26 20.19 20.19
N ILE A 80 -7.58 20.89 21.10
CA ILE A 80 -7.55 20.55 22.53
C ILE A 80 -8.70 21.22 23.27
N THR A 81 -8.84 22.54 23.08
CA THR A 81 -9.81 23.35 23.81
C THR A 81 -11.18 23.44 23.13
N GLY A 82 -11.25 23.13 21.84
CA GLY A 82 -12.43 23.35 21.00
C GLY A 82 -12.70 24.82 20.69
N GLY A 83 -11.94 25.74 21.29
CA GLY A 83 -12.08 27.19 21.09
C GLY A 83 -11.60 27.65 19.71
N LEU A 84 -12.02 28.87 19.34
CA LEU A 84 -11.57 29.53 18.12
C LEU A 84 -10.31 30.33 18.43
N GLU A 85 -9.29 30.17 17.57
CA GLU A 85 -8.03 30.91 17.70
C GLU A 85 -7.51 31.36 16.33
N ARG A 86 -6.71 32.42 16.32
CA ARG A 86 -5.98 32.82 15.13
C ARG A 86 -4.77 31.92 14.93
N PRO A 87 -4.47 31.50 13.68
CA PRO A 87 -3.26 30.76 13.40
C PRO A 87 -2.03 31.64 13.68
N VAL A 88 -1.05 31.08 14.38
CA VAL A 88 0.27 31.68 14.46
C VAL A 88 1.00 31.36 13.16
N CYS A 89 1.57 32.37 12.51
CA CYS A 89 2.42 32.17 11.33
C CYS A 89 3.71 31.46 11.74
N ARG A 90 3.96 30.32 11.16
CA ARG A 90 5.18 29.53 11.40
C ARG A 90 6.13 29.68 10.21
N ASP A 91 7.40 29.41 10.45
CA ASP A 91 8.42 29.38 9.40
C ASP A 91 8.10 28.34 8.30
N VAL A 92 7.51 27.19 8.67
CA VAL A 92 7.00 26.20 7.71
C VAL A 92 5.86 26.76 6.85
N ASP A 93 4.98 27.57 7.41
CA ASP A 93 3.91 28.22 6.64
C ASP A 93 4.51 29.23 5.65
N LEU A 94 5.50 30.02 6.09
CA LEU A 94 6.24 30.93 5.21
C LEU A 94 6.94 30.19 4.06
N TYR A 95 7.64 29.09 4.38
CA TYR A 95 8.25 28.22 3.38
C TYR A 95 7.22 27.72 2.37
N LEU A 96 6.15 27.09 2.86
CA LEU A 96 5.16 26.42 2.03
C LEU A 96 4.41 27.39 1.13
N HIS A 97 3.90 28.50 1.69
CA HIS A 97 3.18 29.51 0.90
C HIS A 97 4.09 30.15 -0.16
N THR A 98 5.37 30.39 0.16
CA THR A 98 6.35 30.89 -0.83
C THR A 98 6.51 29.91 -1.98
N ARG A 99 6.66 28.60 -1.69
CA ARG A 99 6.79 27.55 -2.72
C ARG A 99 5.53 27.47 -3.60
N LEU A 100 4.34 27.55 -2.99
CA LEU A 100 3.07 27.51 -3.73
C LEU A 100 2.91 28.74 -4.66
N GLU A 101 3.28 29.92 -4.20
CA GLU A 101 3.23 31.12 -5.06
C GLU A 101 4.22 31.04 -6.22
N LEU A 102 5.42 30.50 -5.99
CA LEU A 102 6.40 30.28 -7.06
C LEU A 102 5.88 29.30 -8.10
N ALA A 103 5.35 28.14 -7.67
CA ALA A 103 4.76 27.16 -8.57
C ALA A 103 3.62 27.78 -9.40
N LYS A 104 2.74 28.55 -8.76
CA LYS A 104 1.64 29.25 -9.44
C LYS A 104 2.15 30.27 -10.47
N LYS A 105 3.18 31.09 -10.13
CA LYS A 105 3.81 32.04 -11.07
C LYS A 105 4.43 31.33 -12.29
N GLN A 106 4.96 30.12 -12.08
CA GLN A 106 5.53 29.28 -13.14
C GLN A 106 4.47 28.48 -13.91
N LYS A 107 3.17 28.68 -13.61
CA LYS A 107 2.05 27.90 -14.19
C LYS A 107 2.23 26.39 -13.98
N ARG A 108 2.64 26.02 -12.79
CA ARG A 108 2.80 24.63 -12.36
C ARG A 108 1.83 24.33 -11.22
N SER A 109 1.48 23.09 -11.04
CA SER A 109 0.79 22.58 -9.85
C SER A 109 1.80 22.28 -8.74
N ALA A 110 1.33 21.89 -7.55
CA ALA A 110 2.21 21.53 -6.44
C ALA A 110 1.84 20.18 -5.82
N GLY A 111 2.85 19.34 -5.61
CA GLY A 111 2.74 18.10 -4.85
C GLY A 111 3.43 18.24 -3.49
N ILE A 112 2.72 18.02 -2.37
CA ILE A 112 3.24 18.22 -1.02
C ILE A 112 3.40 16.88 -0.32
N LEU A 113 4.64 16.52 -0.02
CA LEU A 113 5.01 15.35 0.77
C LEU A 113 5.41 15.77 2.17
N LYS A 114 4.80 15.20 3.19
CA LYS A 114 4.98 15.67 4.56
C LYS A 114 4.82 14.57 5.60
N GLY A 115 5.41 14.78 6.77
CA GLY A 115 5.05 14.07 7.98
C GLY A 115 3.69 14.49 8.56
N ARG A 116 3.28 13.83 9.64
CA ARG A 116 2.04 14.16 10.34
C ARG A 116 2.13 15.51 11.04
N GLY A 117 1.02 16.22 11.17
CA GLY A 117 0.90 17.41 12.02
C GLY A 117 1.28 18.75 11.38
N VAL A 118 1.81 18.77 10.16
CA VAL A 118 2.23 20.03 9.49
C VAL A 118 1.08 20.99 9.17
N GLY A 119 -0.18 20.50 9.07
CA GLY A 119 -1.35 21.37 8.91
C GLY A 119 -1.85 21.56 7.47
N LEU A 120 -1.57 20.63 6.54
CA LEU A 120 -1.99 20.74 5.13
C LEU A 120 -3.50 20.92 4.96
N SER A 121 -4.33 20.17 5.68
CA SER A 121 -5.79 20.30 5.61
C SER A 121 -6.27 21.69 6.09
N THR A 122 -5.55 22.32 7.03
CA THR A 122 -5.80 23.70 7.46
C THR A 122 -5.45 24.69 6.35
N LEU A 123 -4.29 24.51 5.71
CA LEU A 123 -3.89 25.28 4.54
C LEU A 123 -4.96 25.22 3.45
N PHE A 124 -5.55 24.06 3.18
CA PHE A 124 -6.58 23.89 2.16
C PHE A 124 -7.85 24.71 2.47
N GLY A 125 -8.30 24.72 3.72
CA GLY A 125 -9.41 25.57 4.15
C GLY A 125 -9.12 27.07 3.96
N ILE A 126 -7.90 27.51 4.26
CA ILE A 126 -7.44 28.89 4.06
C ILE A 126 -7.37 29.27 2.57
N LEU A 127 -6.74 28.42 1.75
CA LEU A 127 -6.59 28.66 0.31
C LEU A 127 -7.94 28.70 -0.41
N ALA A 128 -8.89 27.85 -0.01
CA ALA A 128 -10.24 27.88 -0.56
C ALA A 128 -10.94 29.21 -0.27
N ASN A 129 -10.92 29.66 1.00
CA ASN A 129 -11.50 30.96 1.38
C ASN A 129 -10.79 32.15 0.72
N HIS A 130 -9.47 32.12 0.68
CA HIS A 130 -8.69 33.15 -0.03
C HIS A 130 -9.06 33.24 -1.51
N THR A 131 -9.11 32.08 -2.21
CA THR A 131 -9.43 32.04 -3.64
C THR A 131 -10.87 32.49 -3.91
N MET A 132 -11.80 32.08 -3.07
CA MET A 132 -13.21 32.48 -3.16
C MET A 132 -13.37 34.01 -3.05
N LEU A 133 -12.60 34.65 -2.18
CA LEU A 133 -12.65 36.13 -1.97
C LEU A 133 -11.88 36.88 -3.04
N THR A 134 -10.69 36.41 -3.43
CA THR A 134 -9.80 37.16 -4.34
C THR A 134 -10.04 36.89 -5.82
N LYS A 135 -10.77 35.82 -6.13
CA LYS A 135 -11.18 35.42 -7.49
C LYS A 135 -12.69 35.22 -7.57
N PRO A 136 -13.49 36.27 -7.64
CA PRO A 136 -14.94 36.17 -7.75
C PRO A 136 -15.38 35.30 -8.95
N GLY A 137 -16.44 34.52 -8.75
CA GLY A 137 -16.92 33.56 -9.77
C GLY A 137 -16.08 32.31 -9.92
N SER A 138 -15.19 32.03 -8.96
CA SER A 138 -14.30 30.86 -9.02
C SER A 138 -14.99 29.56 -8.62
N ASN A 139 -14.60 28.46 -9.30
CA ASN A 139 -14.91 27.11 -8.87
C ASN A 139 -13.69 26.51 -8.17
N ILE A 140 -13.91 25.85 -7.05
CA ILE A 140 -12.88 25.22 -6.23
C ILE A 140 -13.26 23.76 -6.00
N ASN A 141 -12.37 22.84 -6.36
CA ASN A 141 -12.56 21.42 -6.19
C ASN A 141 -11.76 20.90 -4.99
N MET A 142 -12.40 20.14 -4.10
CA MET A 142 -11.75 19.51 -2.95
C MET A 142 -12.02 18.01 -2.94
N THR A 143 -11.01 17.23 -2.58
CA THR A 143 -11.17 15.79 -2.32
C THR A 143 -10.23 15.31 -1.22
N SER A 144 -10.55 14.15 -0.65
CA SER A 144 -9.70 13.45 0.32
C SER A 144 -9.89 11.94 0.15
N LYS A 145 -9.13 11.15 0.90
CA LYS A 145 -9.10 9.68 0.85
C LYS A 145 -10.46 9.01 1.04
N ASP A 146 -11.33 9.62 1.83
CA ASP A 146 -12.67 9.12 2.14
C ASP A 146 -13.63 10.26 2.49
N GLN A 147 -14.92 9.98 2.43
CA GLN A 147 -15.97 10.97 2.71
C GLN A 147 -15.97 11.51 4.15
N PRO A 148 -15.77 10.70 5.21
CA PRO A 148 -15.69 11.23 6.57
C PRO A 148 -14.55 12.22 6.79
N THR A 149 -13.36 11.92 6.25
CA THR A 149 -12.20 12.82 6.32
C THR A 149 -12.48 14.12 5.57
N LEU A 150 -13.03 14.03 4.36
CA LEU A 150 -13.39 15.19 3.55
C LEU A 150 -14.43 16.07 4.24
N ALA A 151 -15.50 15.48 4.78
CA ALA A 151 -16.53 16.21 5.51
C ALA A 151 -15.96 16.96 6.73
N LYS A 152 -15.01 16.34 7.45
CA LYS A 152 -14.32 16.97 8.58
C LYS A 152 -13.42 18.12 8.15
N ILE A 153 -12.69 17.99 7.03
CA ILE A 153 -11.88 19.10 6.50
C ILE A 153 -12.80 20.24 6.08
N PHE A 154 -13.89 19.92 5.41
CA PHE A 154 -14.87 20.91 4.96
C PHE A 154 -15.48 21.68 6.13
N SER A 155 -16.01 20.97 7.15
CA SER A 155 -16.64 21.60 8.33
C SER A 155 -15.65 22.32 9.23
N ASP A 156 -14.56 21.65 9.65
CA ASP A 156 -13.69 22.13 10.72
C ASP A 156 -12.60 23.10 10.25
N LYS A 157 -12.31 23.16 8.94
CA LYS A 157 -11.26 24.00 8.38
C LYS A 157 -11.80 25.07 7.45
N LEU A 158 -12.62 24.67 6.46
CA LEU A 158 -13.13 25.61 5.48
C LEU A 158 -14.28 26.43 6.04
N ILE A 159 -15.34 25.79 6.54
CA ILE A 159 -16.53 26.50 7.05
C ILE A 159 -16.22 27.31 8.28
N VAL A 160 -15.42 26.79 9.21
CA VAL A 160 -14.98 27.55 10.39
C VAL A 160 -14.26 28.82 9.98
N CYS A 161 -13.36 28.77 8.99
CA CYS A 161 -12.68 29.97 8.49
C CYS A 161 -13.69 30.94 7.84
N TYR A 162 -14.58 30.43 6.99
CA TYR A 162 -15.60 31.22 6.29
C TYR A 162 -16.56 31.94 7.25
N GLU A 163 -17.12 31.23 8.21
CA GLU A 163 -18.09 31.79 9.18
C GLU A 163 -17.47 32.85 10.09
N ASN A 164 -16.15 32.79 10.29
CA ASN A 164 -15.41 33.74 11.12
C ASN A 164 -14.68 34.84 10.32
N LEU A 165 -14.89 34.94 9.01
CA LEU A 165 -14.51 36.12 8.25
C LEU A 165 -15.24 37.36 8.80
N HIS A 166 -14.56 38.50 8.76
CA HIS A 166 -15.21 39.74 9.18
C HIS A 166 -16.50 39.96 8.38
N LYS A 167 -17.55 40.40 9.06
CA LYS A 167 -18.91 40.60 8.47
C LYS A 167 -18.92 41.44 7.19
N ASP A 168 -18.03 42.41 7.08
CA ASP A 168 -17.98 43.35 5.93
C ASP A 168 -17.39 42.71 4.66
N ILE A 169 -16.68 41.59 4.80
CA ILE A 169 -16.03 40.88 3.68
C ILE A 169 -16.55 39.47 3.45
N ARG A 170 -17.31 38.92 4.39
CA ARG A 170 -17.90 37.60 4.26
C ARG A 170 -19.01 37.63 3.20
N PRO A 171 -18.86 36.93 2.07
CA PRO A 171 -19.90 36.91 1.04
C PRO A 171 -21.18 36.25 1.55
N GLU A 172 -22.31 36.64 0.96
CA GLU A 172 -23.59 36.02 1.27
C GLU A 172 -23.67 34.61 0.66
N GLU A 173 -24.13 33.62 1.43
CA GLU A 173 -24.42 32.28 0.92
C GLU A 173 -25.62 32.32 -0.02
N LYS A 174 -25.47 31.73 -1.23
CA LYS A 174 -26.53 31.71 -2.23
C LYS A 174 -27.65 30.72 -1.89
N ASN A 175 -27.30 29.57 -1.27
CA ASN A 175 -28.27 28.51 -0.93
C ASN A 175 -27.99 28.03 0.51
N ARG A 176 -28.55 28.72 1.47
CA ARG A 176 -28.54 28.27 2.87
C ARG A 176 -29.70 27.31 3.08
N ASN A 177 -29.57 26.07 2.57
CA ASN A 177 -30.47 25.00 3.01
C ASN A 177 -30.17 24.68 4.47
N GLU A 178 -31.17 24.46 5.29
CA GLU A 178 -31.12 24.23 6.73
C GLU A 178 -30.30 22.98 7.14
N THR A 179 -29.95 22.12 6.21
CA THR A 179 -29.00 21.02 6.41
C THR A 179 -27.58 21.52 6.21
N LYS A 180 -26.76 21.45 7.26
CA LYS A 180 -25.31 21.72 7.22
C LYS A 180 -24.70 20.96 6.03
N GLN A 181 -24.37 21.69 4.97
CA GLN A 181 -23.73 21.09 3.80
C GLN A 181 -22.29 20.74 4.18
N THR A 182 -21.97 19.46 4.16
CA THR A 182 -20.63 18.95 4.45
C THR A 182 -19.76 18.81 3.19
N SER A 183 -20.28 19.22 2.03
CA SER A 183 -19.64 18.97 0.75
C SER A 183 -19.80 20.08 -0.30
N TYR A 184 -20.53 21.14 0.01
CA TYR A 184 -20.81 22.21 -0.94
C TYR A 184 -20.99 23.56 -0.25
N LEU A 185 -20.33 24.60 -0.77
CA LEU A 185 -20.54 26.00 -0.40
C LEU A 185 -20.65 26.83 -1.67
N ALA A 186 -21.73 27.62 -1.80
CA ALA A 186 -21.92 28.57 -2.88
C ALA A 186 -22.16 29.96 -2.28
N VAL A 187 -21.40 30.94 -2.73
CA VAL A 187 -21.51 32.33 -2.26
C VAL A 187 -21.70 33.27 -3.42
N LYS A 188 -22.46 34.34 -3.19
CA LYS A 188 -22.59 35.43 -4.15
C LYS A 188 -21.24 36.14 -4.33
N SER A 189 -20.92 36.47 -5.55
CA SER A 189 -19.72 37.21 -5.91
C SER A 189 -20.01 38.22 -7.02
N GLU A 190 -19.27 39.30 -7.05
CA GLU A 190 -19.31 40.27 -8.14
C GLU A 190 -17.97 40.23 -8.88
N TYR A 191 -18.00 40.26 -10.19
CA TYR A 191 -16.82 40.31 -11.02
C TYR A 191 -16.99 41.29 -12.17
N VAL A 192 -15.89 41.88 -12.61
CA VAL A 192 -15.87 42.73 -13.78
C VAL A 192 -15.56 41.87 -15.00
N ASN A 193 -16.47 41.86 -16.00
CA ASN A 193 -16.27 41.11 -17.23
C ASN A 193 -15.26 41.80 -18.16
N GLN A 194 -14.95 41.20 -19.30
CA GLN A 194 -14.00 41.70 -20.29
C GLN A 194 -14.40 43.05 -20.92
N PHE A 195 -15.65 43.47 -20.74
CA PHE A 195 -16.17 44.74 -21.23
C PHE A 195 -16.22 45.83 -20.16
N GLY A 196 -15.69 45.56 -18.96
CA GLY A 196 -15.70 46.50 -17.84
C GLY A 196 -17.01 46.57 -17.08
N GLU A 197 -17.99 45.70 -17.35
CA GLU A 197 -19.27 45.67 -16.66
C GLU A 197 -19.19 44.80 -15.41
N THR A 198 -19.73 45.31 -14.29
CA THR A 198 -19.92 44.50 -13.07
C THR A 198 -21.07 43.50 -13.28
N LYS A 199 -20.80 42.24 -13.07
CA LYS A 199 -21.76 41.15 -13.16
C LYS A 199 -21.82 40.40 -11.84
N GLU A 200 -23.02 39.97 -11.50
CA GLU A 200 -23.19 39.00 -10.43
C GLU A 200 -22.73 37.62 -10.87
N GLY A 201 -22.04 36.94 -9.99
CA GLY A 201 -21.57 35.58 -10.17
C GLY A 201 -21.76 34.74 -8.92
N VAL A 202 -21.27 33.52 -8.97
CA VAL A 202 -21.28 32.60 -7.84
C VAL A 202 -19.93 31.93 -7.75
N SER A 203 -19.26 32.08 -6.62
CA SER A 203 -18.11 31.26 -6.31
C SER A 203 -18.59 29.97 -5.63
N THR A 204 -18.05 28.84 -6.06
CA THR A 204 -18.46 27.52 -5.54
C THR A 204 -17.26 26.73 -5.01
N ILE A 205 -17.47 26.05 -3.90
CA ILE A 205 -16.52 25.07 -3.37
C ILE A 205 -17.22 23.71 -3.37
N PHE A 206 -16.67 22.80 -4.14
CA PHE A 206 -17.17 21.45 -4.32
C PHE A 206 -16.23 20.46 -3.62
N ALA A 207 -16.73 19.77 -2.59
CA ALA A 207 -16.02 18.70 -1.91
C ALA A 207 -16.64 17.35 -2.29
N ARG A 208 -15.88 16.48 -2.93
CA ARG A 208 -16.34 15.17 -3.40
C ARG A 208 -15.29 14.10 -3.16
N GLU A 209 -15.74 12.97 -2.62
CA GLU A 209 -14.93 11.76 -2.50
C GLU A 209 -14.69 11.18 -3.91
N THR A 210 -13.44 10.78 -4.20
CA THR A 210 -13.01 10.36 -5.55
C THR A 210 -12.26 9.03 -5.57
N SER A 211 -12.14 8.34 -4.42
CA SER A 211 -11.30 7.14 -4.30
C SER A 211 -11.99 5.82 -4.63
N ASP A 212 -13.34 5.76 -4.56
CA ASP A 212 -14.10 4.51 -4.61
C ASP A 212 -14.14 3.82 -5.98
N SER A 213 -14.21 4.58 -7.06
CA SER A 213 -14.38 4.03 -8.41
C SER A 213 -13.74 4.89 -9.49
N ASP A 214 -13.59 4.31 -10.67
CA ASP A 214 -13.11 5.03 -11.86
C ASP A 214 -14.02 6.20 -12.24
N LYS A 215 -15.31 6.06 -12.02
CA LYS A 215 -16.28 7.11 -12.26
C LYS A 215 -16.12 8.26 -11.25
N SER A 216 -15.92 7.94 -9.96
CA SER A 216 -15.67 8.94 -8.93
C SER A 216 -14.34 9.67 -9.15
N ALA A 217 -13.26 8.95 -9.51
CA ALA A 217 -11.96 9.53 -9.85
C ALA A 217 -12.03 10.53 -11.04
N SER A 218 -13.02 10.39 -11.92
CA SER A 218 -13.24 11.28 -13.06
C SER A 218 -14.29 12.36 -12.77
N SER A 219 -14.79 12.49 -11.56
CA SER A 219 -15.94 13.35 -11.22
C SER A 219 -15.69 14.85 -11.41
N PHE A 220 -14.45 15.29 -11.46
CA PHE A 220 -14.08 16.67 -11.76
C PHE A 220 -13.80 16.93 -13.23
N SER A 221 -13.82 15.91 -14.09
CA SER A 221 -13.58 16.09 -15.52
C SER A 221 -14.61 17.04 -16.16
N GLY A 222 -14.12 17.99 -16.95
CA GLY A 222 -14.96 18.95 -17.67
C GLY A 222 -15.43 20.15 -16.86
N SER A 223 -15.15 20.25 -15.56
CA SER A 223 -15.44 21.43 -14.77
C SER A 223 -14.20 22.34 -14.74
N GLY A 224 -14.24 23.53 -15.38
CA GLY A 224 -13.18 24.53 -15.22
C GLY A 224 -13.06 24.94 -13.75
N ALA A 225 -11.86 24.90 -13.18
CA ALA A 225 -11.65 25.23 -11.78
C ALA A 225 -10.45 26.17 -11.59
N ALA A 226 -10.61 27.12 -10.68
CA ALA A 226 -9.55 28.06 -10.31
C ALA A 226 -8.55 27.44 -9.32
N LEU A 227 -9.02 26.46 -8.49
CA LEU A 227 -8.22 25.82 -7.46
C LEU A 227 -8.67 24.36 -7.28
N GLY A 228 -7.71 23.45 -7.16
CA GLY A 228 -7.89 22.07 -6.75
C GLY A 228 -7.10 21.76 -5.49
N LEU A 229 -7.74 21.11 -4.53
CA LEU A 229 -7.20 20.80 -3.21
C LEU A 229 -7.40 19.32 -2.92
N TYR A 230 -6.38 18.49 -3.15
CA TYR A 230 -6.46 17.03 -3.03
C TYR A 230 -5.65 16.57 -1.81
N ASP A 231 -6.36 16.37 -0.71
CA ASP A 231 -5.77 15.93 0.57
C ASP A 231 -5.64 14.42 0.64
N GLU A 232 -4.63 13.96 1.35
CA GLU A 232 -4.31 12.54 1.55
C GLU A 232 -4.22 11.73 0.23
N LEU A 233 -3.69 12.36 -0.84
CA LEU A 233 -3.53 11.71 -2.15
C LEU A 233 -2.75 10.39 -2.09
N PRO A 234 -1.70 10.21 -1.25
CA PRO A 234 -1.02 8.91 -1.13
C PRO A 234 -1.99 7.75 -0.85
N LEU A 235 -3.05 8.02 -0.08
CA LEU A 235 -4.05 7.02 0.34
C LEU A 235 -5.20 6.81 -0.66
N HIS A 236 -5.23 7.58 -1.76
CA HIS A 236 -6.20 7.37 -2.82
C HIS A 236 -5.89 6.11 -3.62
N ARG A 237 -6.87 5.21 -3.75
CA ARG A 237 -6.72 3.97 -4.54
C ARG A 237 -6.50 4.21 -6.03
N ARG A 238 -6.93 5.36 -6.58
CA ARG A 238 -6.91 5.69 -8.01
C ARG A 238 -6.24 7.03 -8.29
N LYS A 239 -5.14 7.30 -7.57
CA LYS A 239 -4.43 8.59 -7.55
C LYS A 239 -4.00 9.06 -8.95
N ASN A 240 -3.43 8.19 -9.76
CA ASN A 240 -2.98 8.53 -11.11
C ASN A 240 -4.16 8.88 -12.03
N LYS A 241 -5.27 8.12 -11.94
CA LYS A 241 -6.47 8.41 -12.73
C LYS A 241 -7.10 9.73 -12.32
N LEU A 242 -7.16 10.01 -11.02
CA LEU A 242 -7.65 11.27 -10.49
C LEU A 242 -6.81 12.45 -11.02
N LEU A 243 -5.48 12.38 -10.93
CA LEU A 243 -4.61 13.43 -11.44
C LEU A 243 -4.74 13.61 -12.95
N ASN A 244 -4.73 12.51 -13.72
CA ASN A 244 -4.87 12.55 -15.18
C ASN A 244 -6.22 13.14 -15.63
N SER A 245 -7.31 12.78 -14.95
CA SER A 245 -8.65 13.25 -15.34
C SER A 245 -8.91 14.68 -14.92
N SER A 246 -8.29 15.14 -13.83
CA SER A 246 -8.58 16.45 -13.26
C SER A 246 -7.63 17.56 -13.70
N ILE A 247 -6.38 17.25 -14.12
CA ILE A 247 -5.43 18.30 -14.52
C ILE A 247 -5.97 19.18 -15.66
N GLU A 248 -6.77 18.61 -16.54
CA GLU A 248 -7.40 19.33 -17.65
C GLU A 248 -8.42 20.38 -17.18
N CYS A 249 -9.00 20.21 -15.97
CA CYS A 249 -9.93 21.19 -15.39
C CYS A 249 -9.24 22.52 -15.05
N TYR A 250 -7.92 22.49 -14.86
CA TYR A 250 -7.11 23.65 -14.49
C TYR A 250 -6.37 24.26 -15.69
N ARG A 251 -6.51 23.67 -16.89
CA ARG A 251 -5.91 24.17 -18.11
C ARG A 251 -6.81 25.17 -18.83
N ASN A 252 -6.19 26.18 -19.41
CA ASN A 252 -6.86 27.01 -20.38
C ASN A 252 -7.15 26.19 -21.65
N PRO A 253 -8.40 26.11 -22.10
CA PRO A 253 -8.74 25.30 -23.28
C PRO A 253 -8.06 25.78 -24.58
N ARG A 254 -7.65 27.05 -24.65
CA ARG A 254 -7.01 27.64 -25.84
C ARG A 254 -5.49 27.50 -25.79
N THR A 255 -4.86 27.90 -24.69
CA THR A 255 -3.37 27.92 -24.59
C THR A 255 -2.79 26.62 -24.08
N LYS A 256 -3.63 25.72 -23.50
CA LYS A 256 -3.21 24.48 -22.84
C LYS A 256 -2.29 24.70 -21.61
N GLU A 257 -2.09 25.92 -21.22
CA GLU A 257 -1.37 26.26 -19.99
C GLU A 257 -2.25 26.11 -18.75
N LEU A 258 -1.64 25.96 -17.57
CA LEU A 258 -2.38 25.95 -16.32
C LEU A 258 -2.77 27.38 -15.93
N ASP A 259 -4.06 27.69 -15.96
CA ASP A 259 -4.65 28.94 -15.47
C ASP A 259 -5.22 28.77 -14.05
N GLY A 260 -5.73 27.58 -13.73
CA GLY A 260 -6.04 27.15 -12.38
C GLY A 260 -4.82 26.62 -11.65
N PHE A 261 -4.96 26.39 -10.35
CA PHE A 261 -3.88 25.89 -9.51
C PHE A 261 -4.30 24.59 -8.81
N LEU A 262 -3.61 23.49 -9.09
CA LEU A 262 -3.82 22.21 -8.44
C LEU A 262 -2.77 21.99 -7.35
N ILE A 263 -3.23 21.71 -6.14
CA ILE A 263 -2.38 21.31 -5.01
C ILE A 263 -2.84 19.91 -4.55
N TRP A 264 -1.92 18.99 -4.50
CA TRP A 264 -2.16 17.64 -4.00
C TRP A 264 -1.10 17.25 -2.98
N GLY A 265 -1.41 16.34 -2.10
CA GLY A 265 -0.42 15.88 -1.14
C GLY A 265 -1.02 15.07 0.00
N GLY A 266 -0.22 14.85 1.01
CA GLY A 266 -0.62 14.13 2.20
C GLY A 266 0.54 13.48 2.92
N THR A 267 0.19 12.71 3.95
CA THR A 267 1.11 11.86 4.71
C THR A 267 1.08 10.46 4.12
N VAL A 268 2.24 9.85 3.98
CA VAL A 268 2.32 8.42 3.65
C VAL A 268 2.17 7.65 4.95
N GLU A 269 1.04 6.96 5.10
CA GLU A 269 0.73 6.16 6.30
C GLU A 269 1.21 4.72 6.15
N ASP A 270 1.41 4.02 7.27
CA ASP A 270 1.81 2.61 7.29
C ASP A 270 0.74 1.66 6.76
N THR A 271 -0.51 2.14 6.67
CA THR A 271 -1.64 1.39 6.11
C THR A 271 -1.55 1.18 4.60
N LEU A 272 -0.62 1.88 3.92
CA LEU A 272 -0.34 1.65 2.52
C LEU A 272 0.37 0.32 2.33
N THR A 273 -0.15 -0.48 1.40
CA THR A 273 0.58 -1.65 0.91
C THR A 273 1.86 -1.20 0.18
N ASN A 274 2.83 -2.09 0.04
CA ASN A 274 4.03 -1.76 -0.73
C ASN A 274 3.69 -1.37 -2.18
N ASP A 275 2.64 -1.97 -2.75
CA ASP A 275 2.14 -1.67 -4.09
C ASP A 275 1.59 -0.24 -4.20
N ASP A 276 0.76 0.18 -3.25
CA ASP A 276 0.23 1.54 -3.18
C ASP A 276 1.37 2.56 -3.01
N LEU A 277 2.38 2.22 -2.20
CA LEU A 277 3.54 3.05 -1.96
C LEU A 277 4.40 3.20 -3.22
N MET A 278 4.64 2.10 -3.94
CA MET A 278 5.37 2.11 -5.21
C MET A 278 4.60 2.84 -6.30
N GLU A 279 3.27 2.66 -6.38
CA GLU A 279 2.44 3.45 -7.28
C GLU A 279 2.55 4.95 -6.97
N PHE A 280 2.52 5.31 -5.69
CA PHE A 280 2.68 6.70 -5.27
C PHE A 280 4.09 7.23 -5.57
N LYS A 281 5.14 6.44 -5.36
CA LYS A 281 6.51 6.80 -5.77
C LYS A 281 6.58 7.08 -7.27
N LYS A 282 6.04 6.20 -8.12
CA LYS A 282 5.93 6.42 -9.57
C LYS A 282 5.12 7.69 -9.90
N THR A 283 4.08 8.00 -9.11
CA THR A 283 3.31 9.25 -9.26
C THR A 283 4.20 10.47 -8.99
N VAL A 284 4.99 10.45 -7.94
CA VAL A 284 5.93 11.54 -7.61
C VAL A 284 7.04 11.65 -8.66
N GLU A 285 7.62 10.56 -9.11
CA GLU A 285 8.65 10.52 -10.17
C GLU A 285 8.13 11.05 -11.52
N LYS A 286 6.85 10.83 -11.80
CA LYS A 286 6.17 11.33 -13.01
C LYS A 286 5.49 12.69 -12.80
N SER A 287 5.85 13.43 -11.76
CA SER A 287 5.22 14.70 -11.40
C SER A 287 5.20 15.73 -12.54
N ASP A 288 6.21 15.73 -13.41
CA ASP A 288 6.24 16.60 -14.59
C ASP A 288 5.12 16.33 -15.60
N THR A 289 4.55 15.12 -15.64
CA THR A 289 3.36 14.81 -16.46
C THR A 289 2.18 15.72 -16.09
N TRP A 290 2.05 16.05 -14.81
CA TRP A 290 1.02 16.97 -14.28
C TRP A 290 1.56 18.36 -14.00
N LYS A 291 2.75 18.69 -14.50
CA LYS A 291 3.44 19.96 -14.23
C LYS A 291 3.50 20.28 -12.74
N SER A 292 3.75 19.28 -11.88
CA SER A 292 3.77 19.45 -10.44
C SER A 292 5.19 19.66 -9.92
N ASP A 293 5.37 20.72 -9.12
CA ASP A 293 6.55 20.90 -8.29
C ASP A 293 6.39 20.13 -7.00
N ILE A 294 7.35 19.28 -6.68
CA ILE A 294 7.33 18.52 -5.44
C ILE A 294 7.94 19.34 -4.31
N VAL A 295 7.16 19.52 -3.26
CA VAL A 295 7.56 20.18 -2.01
C VAL A 295 7.60 19.13 -0.91
N PHE A 296 8.79 18.81 -0.43
CA PHE A 296 8.96 17.95 0.74
C PHE A 296 9.06 18.80 2.01
N LEU A 297 8.34 18.38 3.04
CA LEU A 297 8.37 18.97 4.38
C LEU A 297 8.94 17.95 5.36
N ASP A 298 10.19 18.16 5.79
CA ASP A 298 10.83 17.45 6.89
C ASP A 298 9.92 17.46 8.14
N CYS A 299 9.86 16.38 8.88
CA CYS A 299 9.01 16.24 10.06
C CYS A 299 9.36 17.25 11.17
N LEU A 300 10.57 17.77 11.20
CA LEU A 300 10.97 18.78 12.17
C LEU A 300 10.32 20.16 11.91
N TRP A 301 9.82 20.41 10.70
CA TRP A 301 9.04 21.61 10.44
C TRP A 301 7.84 21.67 11.38
N GLY A 302 7.77 22.71 12.20
CA GLY A 302 6.72 22.88 13.18
C GLY A 302 7.01 22.23 14.53
N PHE A 303 8.18 21.60 14.73
CA PHE A 303 8.64 21.23 16.06
C PHE A 303 8.84 22.48 16.89
N GLN A 304 8.15 22.61 18.02
CA GLN A 304 8.03 23.86 18.73
C GLN A 304 8.65 23.78 20.11
N LYS A 305 9.25 24.88 20.55
CA LYS A 305 9.62 25.06 21.94
C LYS A 305 8.36 25.04 22.81
N THR A 306 8.37 24.22 23.84
CA THR A 306 7.26 24.03 24.80
C THR A 306 7.03 25.25 25.71
N ASN A 307 7.76 26.37 25.52
CA ASN A 307 7.76 27.51 26.43
C ASN A 307 6.94 28.69 25.90
N THR A 308 6.54 29.55 26.82
CA THR A 308 5.69 30.72 26.72
C THR A 308 6.04 31.76 25.65
N ASP A 309 7.21 31.64 24.99
CA ASP A 309 7.69 32.54 23.95
C ASP A 309 7.53 31.94 22.55
N TYR A 310 6.35 31.42 22.25
CA TYR A 310 6.05 30.86 20.95
C TYR A 310 6.08 31.93 19.85
N THR A 311 7.14 31.94 19.04
CA THR A 311 7.35 32.91 17.96
C THR A 311 6.97 32.38 16.58
N GLY A 312 6.59 31.11 16.46
CA GLY A 312 6.33 30.44 15.17
C GLY A 312 7.57 29.85 14.49
N TRP A 313 8.74 29.98 15.08
CA TRP A 313 9.98 29.41 14.55
C TRP A 313 10.21 27.99 15.04
N THR A 314 10.63 27.12 14.12
CA THR A 314 10.98 25.72 14.40
C THR A 314 12.21 25.62 15.29
N ASP A 315 12.15 24.80 16.33
CA ASP A 315 13.27 24.45 17.20
C ASP A 315 14.02 23.24 16.63
N TRP A 316 14.89 23.49 15.65
CA TRP A 316 15.61 22.47 14.93
C TRP A 316 16.51 21.61 15.82
N GLU A 317 17.19 22.22 16.80
CA GLU A 317 18.14 21.52 17.68
C GLU A 317 17.42 20.52 18.57
N ASN A 318 16.41 20.97 19.31
CA ASN A 318 15.63 20.07 20.16
C ASN A 318 14.80 19.05 19.34
N GLY A 319 14.31 19.46 18.16
CA GLY A 319 13.62 18.56 17.25
C GLY A 319 14.53 17.43 16.75
N GLN A 320 15.77 17.73 16.41
CA GLN A 320 16.74 16.72 16.00
C GLN A 320 17.07 15.76 17.14
N VAL A 321 17.36 16.29 18.32
CA VAL A 321 17.64 15.47 19.52
C VAL A 321 16.44 14.57 19.86
N TRP A 322 15.22 15.09 19.75
CA TRP A 322 14.02 14.28 19.95
C TRP A 322 13.93 13.15 18.91
N HIS A 323 14.11 13.45 17.64
CA HIS A 323 14.01 12.46 16.56
C HIS A 323 15.05 11.35 16.68
N GLU A 324 16.31 11.72 17.01
CA GLU A 324 17.40 10.76 17.23
C GLU A 324 17.12 9.84 18.42
N LYS A 325 16.67 10.38 19.56
CA LYS A 325 16.30 9.59 20.75
C LYS A 325 15.17 8.60 20.48
N GLU A 326 14.14 9.00 19.70
CA GLU A 326 13.07 8.08 19.34
C GLU A 326 13.59 6.92 18.49
N ILE A 327 14.45 7.21 17.50
CA ILE A 327 15.09 6.18 16.67
C ILE A 327 15.95 5.25 17.53
N GLU A 328 16.83 5.79 18.37
CA GLU A 328 17.70 5.00 19.27
C GLU A 328 16.88 4.09 20.20
N SER A 329 15.76 4.60 20.74
CA SER A 329 14.85 3.82 21.57
C SER A 329 14.24 2.62 20.83
N MET A 330 13.89 2.77 19.55
CA MET A 330 13.32 1.69 18.74
C MET A 330 14.38 0.67 18.34
N ILE A 331 15.57 1.13 17.95
CA ILE A 331 16.73 0.27 17.64
C ILE A 331 17.11 -0.57 18.87
N SER A 332 17.17 0.04 20.06
CA SER A 332 17.53 -0.67 21.29
C SER A 332 16.55 -1.77 21.68
N LYS A 333 15.30 -1.65 21.24
CA LYS A 333 14.24 -2.66 21.46
C LYS A 333 14.16 -3.68 20.33
N SER A 334 14.99 -3.55 19.29
CA SER A 334 14.92 -4.34 18.04
C SER A 334 13.53 -4.34 17.41
N ASP A 335 12.83 -3.20 17.47
CA ASP A 335 11.48 -3.02 16.94
C ASP A 335 11.54 -2.35 15.57
N ASP A 336 11.86 -3.14 14.55
CA ASP A 336 12.00 -2.66 13.17
C ASP A 336 10.68 -2.15 12.57
N GLU A 337 9.55 -2.71 13.00
CA GLU A 337 8.23 -2.26 12.54
C GLU A 337 7.92 -0.86 13.10
N ALA A 338 8.12 -0.65 14.40
CA ALA A 338 7.94 0.66 15.00
C ALA A 338 8.91 1.70 14.43
N LEU A 339 10.17 1.32 14.15
CA LEU A 339 11.15 2.20 13.53
C LEU A 339 10.73 2.64 12.12
N ARG A 340 10.25 1.70 11.30
CA ARG A 340 9.73 2.03 9.95
C ARG A 340 8.50 2.93 10.02
N SER A 341 7.54 2.57 10.89
CA SER A 341 6.34 3.37 11.13
C SER A 341 6.70 4.79 11.57
N PHE A 342 7.65 4.92 12.49
CA PHE A 342 8.12 6.22 12.96
C PHE A 342 8.74 7.05 11.83
N LYS A 343 9.64 6.49 11.03
CA LYS A 343 10.28 7.18 9.90
C LYS A 343 9.27 7.65 8.85
N LYS A 344 8.28 6.80 8.49
CA LYS A 344 7.22 7.19 7.54
C LYS A 344 6.33 8.31 8.07
N ASN A 345 5.99 8.26 9.34
CA ASN A 345 5.17 9.30 9.98
C ASN A 345 5.96 10.59 10.26
N ASN A 346 7.27 10.47 10.47
CA ASN A 346 8.20 11.55 10.80
C ASN A 346 9.42 11.57 9.85
N PRO A 347 9.20 11.74 8.53
CA PRO A 347 10.28 11.66 7.55
C PRO A 347 11.22 12.85 7.64
N ARG A 348 12.54 12.59 7.59
CA ARG A 348 13.60 13.59 7.48
C ARG A 348 14.05 13.80 6.04
N SER A 349 13.71 12.85 5.19
CA SER A 349 14.01 12.89 3.77
C SER A 349 12.85 12.30 2.95
N ILE A 350 12.84 12.58 1.66
CA ILE A 350 11.88 11.98 0.74
C ILE A 350 12.07 10.45 0.65
N ASN A 351 13.29 9.96 0.89
CA ASN A 351 13.59 8.53 0.90
C ASN A 351 12.93 7.83 2.08
N ASP A 352 12.84 8.47 3.26
CA ASP A 352 12.17 7.89 4.43
C ASP A 352 10.68 7.62 4.13
N ILE A 353 10.05 8.49 3.32
CA ILE A 353 8.65 8.31 2.88
C ILE A 353 8.49 7.06 2.04
N PHE A 354 9.47 6.83 1.14
CA PHE A 354 9.47 5.72 0.19
C PHE A 354 10.36 4.57 0.64
N GLU A 355 10.92 4.65 1.85
CA GLU A 355 11.54 3.49 2.49
C GLU A 355 10.42 2.45 2.60
N LEU A 356 10.42 1.57 1.61
CA LEU A 356 9.59 0.39 1.64
C LEU A 356 9.80 -0.24 3.01
N ALA A 357 8.79 -0.84 3.57
CA ALA A 357 9.05 -1.88 4.53
C ALA A 357 10.22 -2.66 3.95
N GLN A 358 11.42 -2.54 4.55
CA GLN A 358 12.56 -3.35 4.14
C GLN A 358 12.10 -4.80 4.19
N GLY A 359 11.91 -5.26 3.09
CA GLY A 359 11.50 -6.43 2.52
C GLY A 359 11.30 -6.01 1.10
N GLY A 360 12.36 -6.02 0.32
CA GLY A 360 12.29 -6.61 -0.98
C GLY A 360 11.37 -7.82 -0.77
N TYR A 361 10.69 -8.29 -1.75
CA TYR A 361 9.93 -9.53 -1.61
C TYR A 361 10.74 -10.58 -0.82
N TRP A 362 12.06 -10.45 -0.85
CA TRP A 362 13.06 -11.21 -0.10
C TRP A 362 13.90 -10.31 0.81
N GLU A 363 14.51 -10.90 1.84
CA GLU A 363 15.59 -10.26 2.59
C GLU A 363 16.77 -9.90 1.67
N ASP A 364 17.50 -8.82 1.95
CA ASP A 364 18.50 -8.25 1.05
C ASP A 364 19.59 -9.24 0.62
N ASP A 365 20.05 -10.11 1.54
CA ASP A 365 21.02 -11.17 1.26
C ASP A 365 20.43 -12.21 0.31
N VAL A 366 19.16 -12.58 0.51
CA VAL A 366 18.45 -13.55 -0.34
C VAL A 366 18.17 -12.97 -1.72
N ALA A 367 17.76 -11.71 -1.81
CA ALA A 367 17.58 -11.01 -3.09
C ALA A 367 18.89 -10.99 -3.90
N SER A 368 20.01 -10.75 -3.24
CA SER A 368 21.34 -10.76 -3.86
C SER A 368 21.73 -12.15 -4.36
N ILE A 369 21.53 -13.19 -3.52
CA ILE A 369 21.79 -14.60 -3.88
C ILE A 369 20.91 -15.00 -5.08
N ALA A 370 19.62 -14.65 -5.05
CA ALA A 370 18.68 -15.00 -6.12
C ALA A 370 19.07 -14.34 -7.45
N LYS A 371 19.44 -13.06 -7.43
CA LYS A 371 19.88 -12.33 -8.61
C LYS A 371 21.17 -12.90 -9.19
N GLN A 372 22.17 -13.14 -8.32
CA GLN A 372 23.42 -13.75 -8.76
C GLN A 372 23.19 -15.12 -9.42
N HIS A 373 22.37 -15.98 -8.79
CA HIS A 373 22.08 -17.30 -9.37
C HIS A 373 21.31 -17.22 -10.69
N TYR A 374 20.37 -16.27 -10.82
CA TYR A 374 19.70 -16.01 -12.09
C TYR A 374 20.69 -15.62 -13.19
N ASP A 375 21.60 -14.68 -12.90
CA ASP A 375 22.65 -14.25 -13.85
C ASP A 375 23.57 -15.41 -14.23
N GLU A 376 23.93 -16.30 -13.30
CA GLU A 376 24.69 -17.52 -13.55
C GLU A 376 23.90 -18.49 -14.47
N LEU A 377 22.61 -18.68 -14.23
CA LEU A 377 21.77 -19.56 -15.03
C LEU A 377 21.62 -19.10 -16.48
N ILE A 378 21.35 -17.83 -16.72
CA ILE A 378 21.18 -17.31 -18.08
C ILE A 378 22.51 -17.27 -18.87
N ALA A 379 23.64 -17.30 -18.17
CA ALA A 379 24.97 -17.39 -18.79
C ALA A 379 25.33 -18.82 -19.24
N VAL A 380 24.55 -19.85 -18.83
CA VAL A 380 24.80 -21.23 -19.26
C VAL A 380 24.48 -21.38 -20.75
N PRO A 381 25.40 -21.88 -21.58
CA PRO A 381 25.16 -22.04 -23.01
C PRO A 381 23.96 -22.94 -23.29
N GLU A 382 23.24 -22.64 -24.37
CA GLU A 382 22.09 -23.44 -24.82
C GLU A 382 22.48 -24.91 -25.02
N GLY A 383 21.68 -25.82 -24.48
CA GLY A 383 21.92 -27.27 -24.53
C GLY A 383 22.81 -27.85 -23.40
N LYS A 384 23.42 -27.01 -22.53
CA LYS A 384 24.14 -27.48 -21.35
C LYS A 384 23.26 -27.51 -20.08
N MET A 385 22.12 -26.87 -20.11
CA MET A 385 21.16 -26.89 -19.00
C MET A 385 20.29 -28.14 -19.09
N PRO A 386 20.01 -28.83 -17.97
CA PRO A 386 19.14 -30.02 -17.97
C PRO A 386 17.65 -29.63 -18.08
N LEU A 387 17.32 -28.68 -18.95
CA LEU A 387 15.98 -28.14 -19.13
C LEU A 387 15.43 -28.52 -20.50
N VAL A 388 14.26 -29.12 -20.53
CA VAL A 388 13.56 -29.47 -21.76
C VAL A 388 12.16 -28.87 -21.74
N THR A 389 11.83 -28.08 -22.74
CA THR A 389 10.48 -27.52 -22.90
C THR A 389 9.59 -28.51 -23.67
N GLY A 390 8.33 -28.64 -23.27
CA GLY A 390 7.38 -29.56 -23.92
C GLY A 390 5.97 -29.45 -23.36
N ASN A 391 5.13 -30.41 -23.77
CA ASN A 391 3.77 -30.56 -23.25
C ASN A 391 3.58 -31.92 -22.64
N ILE A 392 2.73 -32.03 -21.61
CA ILE A 392 2.37 -33.27 -20.96
C ILE A 392 0.91 -33.56 -21.31
N PHE A 393 0.69 -34.75 -21.86
CA PHE A 393 -0.62 -35.24 -22.26
C PHE A 393 -1.03 -36.45 -21.41
N ARG A 394 -2.29 -36.50 -21.03
CA ARG A 394 -2.87 -37.58 -20.24
C ARG A 394 -3.86 -38.39 -21.07
N ASN A 395 -3.78 -39.71 -20.90
CA ASN A 395 -4.80 -40.65 -21.32
C ASN A 395 -5.15 -41.51 -20.13
N GLU A 396 -6.34 -41.32 -19.55
CA GLU A 396 -6.78 -41.94 -18.29
C GLU A 396 -5.78 -41.68 -17.13
N ARG A 397 -5.17 -42.72 -16.60
CA ARG A 397 -4.16 -42.69 -15.52
C ARG A 397 -2.72 -42.84 -16.03
N LYS A 398 -2.48 -42.60 -17.30
CA LYS A 398 -1.14 -42.54 -17.90
C LYS A 398 -0.89 -41.17 -18.48
N ALA A 399 0.31 -40.68 -18.30
CA ALA A 399 0.69 -39.40 -18.90
C ALA A 399 2.06 -39.51 -19.57
N THR A 400 2.26 -38.74 -20.63
CA THR A 400 3.46 -38.74 -21.46
C THR A 400 3.92 -37.32 -21.73
N PHE A 401 5.22 -37.07 -21.60
CA PHE A 401 5.84 -35.81 -21.97
C PHE A 401 6.30 -35.83 -23.41
N MET A 402 5.96 -34.78 -24.18
CA MET A 402 6.38 -34.61 -25.55
C MET A 402 7.20 -33.31 -25.67
N PRO A 403 8.52 -33.42 -25.92
CA PRO A 403 9.38 -32.26 -26.12
C PRO A 403 8.92 -31.40 -27.30
N THR A 404 8.84 -30.08 -27.11
CA THR A 404 8.59 -29.10 -28.17
C THR A 404 9.02 -27.72 -27.72
N ALA A 405 9.62 -26.93 -28.61
CA ALA A 405 10.07 -25.59 -28.32
C ALA A 405 8.93 -24.60 -27.96
N LYS A 406 7.69 -24.92 -28.29
CA LYS A 406 6.49 -24.14 -27.98
C LYS A 406 5.66 -24.76 -26.86
N GLY A 407 6.26 -25.60 -26.01
CA GLY A 407 5.58 -26.20 -24.88
C GLY A 407 5.36 -25.24 -23.71
N PHE A 408 4.39 -25.54 -22.87
CA PHE A 408 4.06 -24.76 -21.68
C PHE A 408 4.73 -25.31 -20.40
N CYS A 409 5.33 -26.50 -20.47
CA CYS A 409 6.06 -27.14 -19.38
C CYS A 409 7.56 -27.06 -19.59
N GLU A 410 8.27 -26.56 -18.59
CA GLU A 410 9.72 -26.53 -18.48
C GLU A 410 10.14 -27.65 -17.52
N VAL A 411 10.75 -28.72 -18.04
CA VAL A 411 11.08 -29.93 -17.29
C VAL A 411 12.58 -30.04 -17.12
N VAL A 412 13.04 -30.06 -15.87
CA VAL A 412 14.46 -30.25 -15.49
C VAL A 412 14.73 -31.76 -15.28
N GLU A 413 13.78 -32.45 -14.67
CA GLU A 413 13.93 -33.87 -14.37
C GLU A 413 12.60 -34.61 -14.61
N GLN A 414 12.67 -35.73 -15.33
CA GLN A 414 11.52 -36.63 -15.50
C GLN A 414 11.22 -37.41 -14.19
N PRO A 415 9.98 -37.87 -14.00
CA PRO A 415 9.61 -38.61 -12.79
C PRO A 415 10.45 -39.88 -12.63
N LYS A 416 10.86 -40.15 -11.39
CA LYS A 416 11.60 -41.36 -11.01
C LYS A 416 10.78 -42.20 -10.04
N ALA A 417 10.86 -43.53 -10.19
CA ALA A 417 10.19 -44.45 -9.29
C ALA A 417 10.71 -44.27 -7.85
N GLY A 418 9.81 -44.28 -6.88
CA GLY A 418 10.14 -44.16 -5.46
C GLY A 418 10.37 -42.73 -4.96
N VAL A 419 10.42 -41.73 -5.84
CA VAL A 419 10.56 -40.33 -5.45
C VAL A 419 9.18 -39.72 -5.16
N LYS A 420 9.07 -38.94 -4.08
CA LYS A 420 7.84 -38.21 -3.74
C LYS A 420 7.85 -36.83 -4.41
N TYR A 421 6.73 -36.52 -5.06
CA TYR A 421 6.54 -35.23 -5.72
C TYR A 421 5.32 -34.51 -5.16
N PHE A 422 5.39 -33.17 -5.13
CA PHE A 422 4.29 -32.26 -4.79
C PHE A 422 4.17 -31.16 -5.83
N ILE A 423 2.95 -30.68 -6.02
CA ILE A 423 2.64 -29.60 -6.95
C ILE A 423 1.97 -28.47 -6.19
N GLY A 424 2.48 -27.27 -6.32
CA GLY A 424 1.76 -26.04 -5.93
C GLY A 424 1.14 -25.40 -7.16
N VAL A 425 -0.12 -25.03 -7.06
CA VAL A 425 -0.87 -24.42 -8.16
C VAL A 425 -1.33 -23.04 -7.75
N ASP A 426 -1.01 -22.05 -8.58
CA ASP A 426 -1.60 -20.73 -8.60
C ASP A 426 -2.59 -20.64 -9.76
N GLY A 427 -3.86 -20.40 -9.45
CA GLY A 427 -4.92 -20.30 -10.45
C GLY A 427 -5.10 -18.88 -10.95
N ALA A 428 -5.34 -18.70 -12.24
CA ALA A 428 -5.63 -17.38 -12.81
C ALA A 428 -7.03 -16.87 -12.42
N ALA A 429 -7.22 -15.55 -12.22
CA ALA A 429 -8.53 -14.96 -11.97
C ALA A 429 -9.44 -15.07 -13.21
N SER A 430 -10.71 -15.52 -13.05
CA SER A 430 -11.67 -15.60 -14.16
C SER A 430 -11.92 -14.19 -14.71
N GLN A 431 -11.54 -13.98 -15.97
CA GLN A 431 -11.63 -12.67 -16.63
C GLN A 431 -12.92 -12.56 -17.45
N GLU A 432 -14.06 -12.51 -16.81
CA GLU A 432 -15.28 -12.21 -17.59
C GLU A 432 -15.45 -10.73 -17.98
N ASN A 433 -14.64 -9.78 -17.44
CA ASN A 433 -14.94 -8.35 -17.61
C ASN A 433 -13.77 -7.38 -17.87
N THR A 434 -12.62 -7.79 -18.37
CA THR A 434 -11.55 -6.83 -18.69
C THR A 434 -11.15 -6.86 -20.16
N THR A 435 -11.90 -6.18 -20.99
CA THR A 435 -11.63 -6.00 -22.43
C THR A 435 -10.44 -5.08 -22.76
N ASN A 436 -9.77 -4.47 -21.76
CA ASN A 436 -8.76 -3.43 -21.98
C ASN A 436 -7.42 -3.62 -21.22
N SER A 437 -7.14 -4.80 -20.64
CA SER A 437 -5.81 -5.03 -20.03
C SER A 437 -4.83 -5.58 -21.06
N SER A 438 -3.58 -5.08 -21.06
CA SER A 438 -2.50 -5.64 -21.88
C SER A 438 -2.24 -7.10 -21.47
N ASP A 439 -1.78 -7.96 -22.40
CA ASP A 439 -1.48 -9.36 -22.09
C ASP A 439 -0.44 -9.53 -20.97
N LYS A 440 0.31 -8.47 -20.63
CA LYS A 440 1.28 -8.45 -19.52
C LYS A 440 0.62 -8.37 -18.14
N ASP A 441 -0.60 -7.84 -18.05
CA ASP A 441 -1.32 -7.62 -16.79
C ASP A 441 -2.30 -8.77 -16.49
N ARG A 442 -2.35 -9.79 -17.35
CA ARG A 442 -3.23 -10.95 -17.19
C ARG A 442 -2.61 -12.02 -16.31
N SER A 443 -3.34 -12.48 -15.29
CA SER A 443 -2.95 -13.61 -14.46
C SER A 443 -2.90 -14.89 -15.28
N LYS A 444 -1.84 -15.67 -15.08
CA LYS A 444 -1.62 -16.98 -15.74
C LYS A 444 -1.91 -18.10 -14.76
N VAL A 445 -2.31 -19.26 -15.27
CA VAL A 445 -2.30 -20.48 -14.48
C VAL A 445 -0.87 -20.97 -14.39
N SER A 446 -0.39 -21.21 -13.18
CA SER A 446 0.97 -21.67 -12.95
C SER A 446 1.03 -22.84 -12.00
N ALA A 447 1.93 -23.79 -12.23
CA ALA A 447 2.16 -24.93 -11.36
C ALA A 447 3.65 -25.27 -11.27
N THR A 448 4.15 -25.35 -10.04
CA THR A 448 5.53 -25.78 -9.75
C THR A 448 5.52 -27.19 -9.17
N VAL A 449 6.27 -28.10 -9.78
CA VAL A 449 6.49 -29.45 -9.26
C VAL A 449 7.83 -29.51 -8.54
N ILE A 450 7.82 -29.97 -7.31
CA ILE A 450 9.03 -30.25 -6.54
C ILE A 450 9.20 -31.75 -6.30
N LYS A 451 10.45 -32.23 -6.26
CA LYS A 451 10.82 -33.55 -5.73
C LYS A 451 11.33 -33.41 -4.31
N ILE A 452 11.04 -34.43 -3.48
CA ILE A 452 11.71 -34.61 -2.19
C ILE A 452 12.83 -35.64 -2.38
N TYR A 453 14.03 -35.30 -1.90
CA TYR A 453 15.19 -36.18 -1.98
C TYR A 453 16.01 -36.18 -0.70
N GLU A 454 16.79 -37.20 -0.47
CA GLU A 454 17.73 -37.29 0.65
C GLU A 454 19.06 -36.61 0.27
N SER A 455 19.54 -35.72 1.12
CA SER A 455 20.86 -35.13 1.07
C SER A 455 21.67 -35.53 2.31
N PRO A 456 22.99 -35.33 2.34
CA PRO A 456 23.79 -35.56 3.54
C PRO A 456 23.33 -34.80 4.78
N GLU A 457 22.60 -33.69 4.58
CA GLU A 457 22.05 -32.83 5.62
C GLU A 457 20.63 -33.19 6.05
N GLY A 458 20.02 -34.20 5.41
CA GLY A 458 18.65 -34.66 5.64
C GLY A 458 17.78 -34.57 4.39
N LEU A 459 16.46 -34.63 4.61
CA LEU A 459 15.49 -34.47 3.52
C LEU A 459 15.54 -33.03 2.98
N ASN A 460 15.53 -32.91 1.66
CA ASN A 460 15.48 -31.66 0.95
C ASN A 460 14.52 -31.72 -0.23
N PHE A 461 14.26 -30.62 -0.91
CA PHE A 461 13.45 -30.60 -2.12
C PHE A 461 14.02 -29.65 -3.18
N ALA A 462 13.68 -29.90 -4.44
CA ALA A 462 14.08 -29.07 -5.56
C ALA A 462 12.95 -28.98 -6.61
N PRO A 463 12.74 -27.84 -7.27
CA PRO A 463 11.85 -27.72 -8.41
C PRO A 463 12.36 -28.55 -9.60
N VAL A 464 11.47 -29.35 -10.19
CA VAL A 464 11.80 -30.23 -11.32
C VAL A 464 10.95 -29.97 -12.55
N CYS A 465 9.83 -29.27 -12.41
CA CYS A 465 8.99 -28.85 -13.54
C CYS A 465 8.24 -27.56 -13.19
N GLN A 466 8.11 -26.70 -14.19
CA GLN A 466 7.29 -25.50 -14.15
C GLN A 466 6.33 -25.50 -15.33
N TYR A 467 5.04 -25.34 -15.05
CA TYR A 467 4.00 -25.07 -16.02
C TYR A 467 3.51 -23.64 -15.88
N THR A 468 3.31 -22.94 -17.00
CA THR A 468 2.71 -21.61 -16.99
C THR A 468 2.02 -21.34 -18.31
N GLU A 469 0.74 -20.99 -18.28
CA GLU A 469 -0.06 -20.67 -19.46
C GLU A 469 -1.06 -19.55 -19.18
N LEU A 470 -1.21 -18.63 -20.16
CA LEU A 470 -2.30 -17.68 -20.17
C LEU A 470 -3.55 -18.37 -20.73
N PRO A 471 -4.57 -18.64 -19.91
CA PRO A 471 -5.67 -19.49 -20.33
C PRO A 471 -6.55 -18.78 -21.38
N LYS A 472 -6.67 -19.41 -22.56
CA LYS A 472 -7.74 -19.11 -23.51
C LYS A 472 -9.03 -19.86 -23.13
N GLN A 473 -8.89 -21.03 -22.58
CA GLN A 473 -9.95 -21.89 -22.06
C GLN A 473 -9.43 -22.56 -20.79
N MET A 474 -10.08 -22.29 -19.66
CA MET A 474 -9.63 -22.80 -18.35
C MET A 474 -9.58 -24.34 -18.30
N GLU A 475 -10.50 -25.02 -18.98
CA GLU A 475 -10.58 -26.46 -19.03
C GLU A 475 -9.29 -27.11 -19.57
N LYS A 476 -8.65 -26.49 -20.58
CA LYS A 476 -7.35 -26.98 -21.10
C LYS A 476 -6.24 -26.91 -20.05
N CYS A 477 -6.23 -25.85 -19.24
CA CYS A 477 -5.29 -25.75 -18.13
C CYS A 477 -5.53 -26.86 -17.10
N TYR A 478 -6.80 -27.17 -16.81
CA TYR A 478 -7.15 -28.27 -15.89
C TYR A 478 -6.73 -29.64 -16.43
N GLU A 479 -6.86 -29.86 -17.75
CA GLU A 479 -6.33 -31.06 -18.40
C GLU A 479 -4.82 -31.20 -18.21
N VAL A 480 -4.06 -30.10 -18.43
CA VAL A 480 -2.60 -30.12 -18.25
C VAL A 480 -2.22 -30.31 -16.78
N LEU A 481 -2.90 -29.67 -15.83
CA LEU A 481 -2.65 -29.86 -14.40
C LEU A 481 -2.86 -31.33 -13.97
N THR A 482 -3.95 -31.95 -14.45
CA THR A 482 -4.18 -33.38 -14.19
C THR A 482 -3.13 -34.28 -14.85
N ALA A 483 -2.67 -33.93 -16.06
CA ALA A 483 -1.61 -34.65 -16.75
C ALA A 483 -0.27 -34.56 -15.98
N ILE A 484 0.10 -33.38 -15.47
CA ILE A 484 1.30 -33.20 -14.64
C ILE A 484 1.20 -34.04 -13.35
N ALA A 485 0.04 -33.98 -12.66
CA ALA A 485 -0.17 -34.75 -11.44
C ALA A 485 -0.02 -36.26 -11.64
N VAL A 486 -0.62 -36.77 -12.70
CA VAL A 486 -0.52 -38.21 -13.07
C VAL A 486 0.91 -38.57 -13.49
N TRP A 487 1.58 -37.72 -14.29
CA TRP A 487 2.93 -38.01 -14.78
C TRP A 487 3.96 -38.13 -13.66
N TYR A 488 3.94 -37.16 -12.71
CA TYR A 488 4.83 -37.18 -11.55
C TYR A 488 4.30 -38.05 -10.39
N ASN A 489 3.09 -38.60 -10.48
CA ASN A 489 2.39 -39.21 -9.34
C ASN A 489 2.43 -38.30 -8.10
N ALA A 490 2.08 -37.04 -8.28
CA ALA A 490 2.28 -35.99 -7.32
C ALA A 490 0.99 -35.54 -6.63
N LYS A 491 1.09 -35.13 -5.36
CA LYS A 491 -0.01 -34.51 -4.63
C LYS A 491 -0.10 -33.00 -4.97
N VAL A 492 -1.29 -32.56 -5.32
CA VAL A 492 -1.57 -31.18 -5.78
C VAL A 492 -2.16 -30.35 -4.67
N HIS A 493 -1.49 -29.26 -4.33
CA HIS A 493 -1.98 -28.21 -3.43
C HIS A 493 -2.32 -26.95 -4.23
N ILE A 494 -3.49 -26.37 -3.97
CA ILE A 494 -4.05 -25.30 -4.80
C ILE A 494 -4.24 -24.06 -3.93
N GLU A 495 -3.82 -22.91 -4.43
CA GLU A 495 -4.20 -21.62 -3.86
C GLU A 495 -5.67 -21.33 -4.17
N SER A 496 -6.47 -21.01 -3.13
CA SER A 496 -7.93 -20.92 -3.21
C SER A 496 -8.45 -19.47 -3.28
N ASN A 497 -7.73 -18.57 -3.90
CA ASN A 497 -8.22 -17.20 -4.07
C ASN A 497 -9.28 -17.14 -5.19
N GLN A 498 -10.41 -16.49 -4.93
CA GLN A 498 -11.42 -16.10 -5.94
C GLN A 498 -12.18 -17.24 -6.68
N GLY A 499 -12.44 -18.37 -6.03
CA GLY A 499 -13.37 -19.40 -6.58
C GLY A 499 -12.79 -20.36 -7.62
N GLN A 500 -11.57 -20.18 -8.09
CA GLN A 500 -10.97 -21.00 -9.15
C GLN A 500 -10.44 -22.35 -8.66
N ALA A 501 -9.97 -22.39 -7.42
CA ALA A 501 -9.64 -23.66 -6.78
C ALA A 501 -10.82 -24.65 -6.86
N THR A 502 -12.05 -24.14 -6.75
CA THR A 502 -13.27 -24.94 -6.89
C THR A 502 -13.36 -25.58 -8.27
N GLY A 503 -13.04 -24.86 -9.35
CA GLY A 503 -13.04 -25.39 -10.73
C GLY A 503 -12.00 -26.50 -10.90
N ILE A 504 -10.76 -26.27 -10.45
CA ILE A 504 -9.67 -27.26 -10.51
C ILE A 504 -10.04 -28.50 -9.71
N VAL A 505 -10.46 -28.33 -8.45
CA VAL A 505 -10.85 -29.46 -7.57
C VAL A 505 -12.00 -30.23 -8.17
N THR A 506 -13.05 -29.58 -8.65
CA THR A 506 -14.20 -30.21 -9.30
C THR A 506 -13.75 -31.00 -10.54
N TYR A 507 -12.82 -30.46 -11.32
CA TYR A 507 -12.30 -31.16 -12.50
C TYR A 507 -11.54 -32.44 -12.11
N PHE A 508 -10.66 -32.40 -11.09
CA PHE A 508 -9.98 -33.58 -10.58
C PHE A 508 -10.96 -34.65 -10.09
N ILE A 509 -11.99 -34.28 -9.35
CA ILE A 509 -13.03 -35.17 -8.85
C ILE A 509 -13.80 -35.81 -10.03
N ASN A 510 -14.24 -35.02 -11.00
CA ASN A 510 -14.98 -35.50 -12.17
C ASN A 510 -14.16 -36.45 -13.06
N GLN A 511 -12.83 -36.31 -13.02
CA GLN A 511 -11.91 -37.21 -13.73
C GLN A 511 -11.49 -38.44 -12.90
N ASN A 512 -12.07 -38.68 -11.72
CA ASN A 512 -11.70 -39.72 -10.77
C ASN A 512 -10.20 -39.67 -10.35
N LEU A 513 -9.68 -38.44 -10.15
CA LEU A 513 -8.29 -38.17 -9.76
C LEU A 513 -8.22 -37.45 -8.39
N GLU A 514 -9.23 -37.60 -7.55
CA GLU A 514 -9.28 -37.01 -6.22
C GLU A 514 -8.10 -37.45 -5.34
N ASP A 515 -7.60 -38.65 -5.56
CA ASP A 515 -6.44 -39.22 -4.89
C ASP A 515 -5.13 -38.44 -5.16
N TYR A 516 -5.09 -37.57 -6.16
CA TYR A 516 -3.96 -36.64 -6.39
C TYR A 516 -4.10 -35.32 -5.63
N LEU A 517 -5.27 -34.98 -5.11
CA LEU A 517 -5.44 -33.75 -4.35
C LEU A 517 -4.83 -33.86 -2.94
N PHE A 518 -4.18 -32.79 -2.51
CA PHE A 518 -3.67 -32.64 -1.15
C PHE A 518 -4.77 -32.11 -0.23
N ALA A 519 -5.23 -32.91 0.71
CA ALA A 519 -6.24 -32.54 1.69
C ALA A 519 -5.57 -31.87 2.91
N LEU A 520 -5.98 -30.66 3.24
CA LEU A 520 -5.66 -30.05 4.52
C LEU A 520 -6.52 -30.68 5.61
N GLN A 521 -5.88 -31.14 6.68
CA GLN A 521 -6.62 -31.61 7.87
C GLN A 521 -7.06 -30.38 8.65
N ALA A 522 -8.36 -30.09 8.65
CA ALA A 522 -8.91 -29.10 9.58
C ALA A 522 -8.93 -29.73 10.98
N GLU A 523 -8.19 -29.17 11.94
CA GLU A 523 -8.45 -29.38 13.36
C GLU A 523 -9.80 -28.73 13.68
N VAL A 524 -10.86 -29.52 13.67
CA VAL A 524 -12.18 -29.09 14.12
C VAL A 524 -12.34 -29.54 15.59
N GLY A 525 -12.60 -28.53 16.45
CA GLY A 525 -12.84 -28.75 17.88
C GLY A 525 -13.92 -29.77 18.16
N THR A 526 -13.82 -30.37 19.29
CA THR A 526 -14.49 -31.38 20.13
C THR A 526 -15.88 -31.94 19.80
N HIS A 527 -16.45 -31.79 18.62
CA HIS A 527 -17.69 -32.47 18.23
C HIS A 527 -17.52 -33.32 16.99
N LYS A 528 -17.87 -34.63 17.12
CA LYS A 528 -17.83 -35.69 16.10
C LYS A 528 -18.65 -35.28 14.85
N LEU A 529 -18.14 -34.46 13.98
CA LEU A 529 -18.63 -34.25 12.63
C LEU A 529 -17.65 -34.94 11.66
N LYS A 530 -18.18 -35.71 10.69
CA LYS A 530 -17.41 -36.35 9.64
C LYS A 530 -16.44 -35.35 9.03
N LYS A 531 -15.12 -35.61 9.14
CA LYS A 531 -14.06 -34.80 8.56
C LYS A 531 -14.29 -34.71 7.06
N LYS A 532 -14.76 -33.56 6.58
CA LYS A 532 -14.81 -33.28 5.15
C LYS A 532 -13.41 -32.85 4.73
N ALA A 533 -12.85 -33.53 3.73
CA ALA A 533 -11.57 -33.10 3.15
C ALA A 533 -11.73 -31.68 2.58
N ILE A 534 -10.84 -30.77 2.97
CA ILE A 534 -10.77 -29.41 2.43
C ILE A 534 -9.59 -29.37 1.46
N TYR A 535 -9.88 -29.12 0.19
CA TYR A 535 -8.88 -28.97 -0.85
C TYR A 535 -8.65 -27.49 -1.15
N GLY A 536 -7.38 -27.11 -1.23
CA GLY A 536 -6.96 -25.73 -1.43
C GLY A 536 -6.87 -24.88 -0.15
N GLN A 537 -6.03 -23.88 -0.19
CA GLN A 537 -5.79 -22.96 0.91
C GLN A 537 -6.07 -21.52 0.48
N TYR A 538 -6.87 -20.81 1.27
CA TYR A 538 -7.10 -19.38 1.05
C TYR A 538 -5.83 -18.59 1.43
N ARG A 539 -5.30 -17.81 0.50
CA ARG A 539 -4.08 -17.01 0.73
C ARG A 539 -4.43 -15.67 1.37
N THR A 540 -4.31 -15.60 2.68
CA THR A 540 -4.37 -14.34 3.42
C THR A 540 -3.00 -13.66 3.43
N SER A 541 -2.94 -12.36 3.77
CA SER A 541 -1.66 -11.65 3.94
C SER A 541 -0.73 -12.32 4.96
N GLN A 542 -1.28 -12.91 6.03
CA GLN A 542 -0.51 -13.65 7.03
C GLN A 542 0.07 -14.97 6.47
N ILE A 543 -0.68 -15.67 5.62
CA ILE A 543 -0.19 -16.88 4.96
C ILE A 543 0.90 -16.52 3.95
N LEU A 544 0.70 -15.47 3.17
CA LEU A 544 1.71 -14.97 2.24
C LEU A 544 3.01 -14.59 2.96
N SER A 545 2.92 -13.85 4.06
CA SER A 545 4.12 -13.50 4.86
C SER A 545 4.88 -14.75 5.30
N LYS A 546 4.18 -15.75 5.86
CA LYS A 546 4.82 -17.03 6.24
C LYS A 546 5.43 -17.77 5.04
N GLN A 547 4.79 -17.73 3.89
CA GLN A 547 5.34 -18.35 2.66
C GLN A 547 6.61 -17.62 2.20
N ILE A 548 6.66 -16.29 2.30
CA ILE A 548 7.85 -15.48 2.00
C ILE A 548 8.97 -15.80 2.98
N ASP A 549 8.68 -15.92 4.28
CA ASP A 549 9.67 -16.31 5.29
C ASP A 549 10.28 -17.68 4.99
N LEU A 550 9.44 -18.65 4.63
CA LEU A 550 9.90 -19.99 4.19
C LEU A 550 10.74 -19.88 2.90
N GLY A 551 10.34 -19.01 1.97
CA GLY A 551 11.10 -18.70 0.76
C GLY A 551 12.49 -18.15 1.07
N ASN A 552 12.62 -17.21 1.99
CA ASN A 552 13.89 -16.67 2.44
C ASN A 552 14.80 -17.77 2.99
N ILE A 553 14.28 -18.63 3.88
CA ILE A 553 15.06 -19.72 4.46
C ILE A 553 15.51 -20.72 3.38
N TYR A 554 14.61 -21.08 2.45
CA TYR A 554 14.92 -22.00 1.36
C TYR A 554 15.97 -21.42 0.41
N LEU A 555 15.76 -20.22 -0.09
CA LEU A 555 16.63 -19.59 -1.09
C LEU A 555 18.03 -19.34 -0.53
N ARG A 556 18.17 -19.02 0.74
CA ARG A 556 19.47 -18.81 1.39
C ARG A 556 20.35 -20.08 1.32
N LYS A 557 19.75 -21.26 1.37
CA LYS A 557 20.47 -22.56 1.38
C LYS A 557 20.44 -23.29 0.04
N HIS A 558 19.35 -23.19 -0.69
CA HIS A 558 19.01 -24.07 -1.81
C HIS A 558 18.67 -23.31 -3.10
N CYS A 559 19.02 -22.02 -3.19
CA CYS A 559 18.77 -21.25 -4.41
C CYS A 559 19.40 -21.91 -5.64
N LYS A 560 20.59 -22.51 -5.48
CA LYS A 560 21.34 -23.19 -6.56
C LYS A 560 20.72 -24.51 -7.03
N ASP A 561 19.74 -25.04 -6.32
CA ASP A 561 18.99 -26.24 -6.72
C ASP A 561 17.84 -25.93 -7.71
N ILE A 562 17.62 -24.64 -8.02
CA ILE A 562 16.60 -24.19 -8.97
C ILE A 562 17.24 -24.00 -10.35
N PHE A 563 16.95 -24.93 -11.28
CA PHE A 563 17.48 -24.94 -12.65
C PHE A 563 16.45 -24.48 -13.70
N ILE A 564 15.40 -23.76 -13.28
CA ILE A 564 14.34 -23.26 -14.16
C ILE A 564 14.48 -21.75 -14.28
N PRO A 565 15.04 -21.22 -15.41
CA PRO A 565 15.33 -19.79 -15.56
C PRO A 565 14.09 -18.90 -15.46
N SER A 566 12.94 -19.37 -15.97
CA SER A 566 11.70 -18.60 -15.92
C SER A 566 11.18 -18.43 -14.48
N LEU A 567 11.31 -19.45 -13.63
CA LEU A 567 10.99 -19.36 -12.20
C LEU A 567 12.02 -18.50 -11.47
N MET A 568 13.31 -18.70 -11.77
CA MET A 568 14.39 -17.91 -11.17
C MET A 568 14.30 -16.43 -11.51
N ASN A 569 13.84 -16.08 -12.72
CA ASN A 569 13.58 -14.71 -13.11
C ASN A 569 12.52 -14.05 -12.19
N GLU A 570 11.40 -14.73 -11.97
CA GLU A 570 10.37 -14.20 -11.08
C GLU A 570 10.86 -14.12 -9.62
N ILE A 571 11.67 -15.08 -9.16
CA ILE A 571 12.28 -15.06 -7.83
C ILE A 571 13.27 -13.88 -7.71
N ALA A 572 14.19 -13.70 -8.67
CA ALA A 572 15.25 -12.69 -8.62
C ALA A 572 14.74 -11.26 -8.72
N PHE A 573 13.63 -11.06 -9.42
CA PHE A 573 13.01 -9.74 -9.63
C PHE A 573 11.67 -9.58 -8.92
N ALA A 574 11.38 -10.47 -7.94
CA ALA A 574 10.17 -10.40 -7.15
C ALA A 574 10.01 -9.04 -6.48
N ASN A 575 8.83 -8.46 -6.63
CA ASN A 575 8.42 -7.23 -5.98
C ASN A 575 6.93 -7.32 -5.63
N HIS A 576 6.42 -6.37 -4.88
CA HIS A 576 5.02 -6.37 -4.44
C HIS A 576 4.04 -5.76 -5.46
N THR A 577 4.50 -5.37 -6.64
CA THR A 577 3.69 -4.64 -7.64
C THR A 577 3.34 -5.44 -8.87
N ASP A 578 4.18 -6.42 -9.22
CA ASP A 578 3.99 -7.21 -10.42
C ASP A 578 3.34 -8.56 -10.09
N ASN A 579 2.72 -9.16 -11.08
CA ASN A 579 2.12 -10.47 -10.95
C ASN A 579 3.16 -11.56 -11.22
N PHE A 580 3.46 -12.38 -10.23
CA PHE A 580 4.46 -13.44 -10.26
C PHE A 580 3.81 -14.81 -10.09
N ASP A 581 3.16 -15.29 -11.15
CA ASP A 581 2.38 -16.54 -11.10
C ASP A 581 3.25 -17.79 -10.80
N ARG A 582 4.48 -17.85 -11.33
CA ARG A 582 5.42 -18.96 -11.07
C ARG A 582 5.91 -18.93 -9.63
N LEU A 583 6.31 -17.75 -9.16
CA LEU A 583 6.71 -17.57 -7.76
C LEU A 583 5.56 -17.94 -6.81
N SER A 584 4.33 -17.52 -7.10
CA SER A 584 3.14 -17.86 -6.31
C SER A 584 2.94 -19.37 -6.23
N SER A 585 3.04 -20.07 -7.36
CA SER A 585 2.92 -21.54 -7.37
C SER A 585 4.06 -22.23 -6.62
N PHE A 586 5.28 -21.69 -6.70
CA PHE A 586 6.42 -22.17 -5.93
C PHE A 586 6.23 -21.99 -4.42
N LEU A 587 5.81 -20.80 -3.98
CA LEU A 587 5.54 -20.53 -2.56
C LEU A 587 4.40 -21.41 -2.02
N THR A 588 3.40 -21.69 -2.84
CA THR A 588 2.29 -22.57 -2.49
C THR A 588 2.76 -24.00 -2.22
N VAL A 589 3.65 -24.56 -3.05
CA VAL A 589 4.18 -25.91 -2.80
C VAL A 589 5.18 -25.94 -1.64
N LEU A 590 5.93 -24.87 -1.45
CA LEU A 590 6.88 -24.73 -0.36
C LEU A 590 6.18 -24.86 1.01
N ALA A 591 5.01 -24.26 1.15
CA ALA A 591 4.23 -24.29 2.38
C ALA A 591 3.85 -25.71 2.84
N ILE A 592 3.62 -26.63 1.92
CA ILE A 592 3.29 -28.02 2.25
C ILE A 592 4.53 -28.94 2.33
N ALA A 593 5.59 -28.62 1.59
CA ALA A 593 6.82 -29.41 1.58
C ALA A 593 7.67 -29.15 2.82
N TRP A 594 7.75 -27.91 3.27
CA TRP A 594 8.59 -27.49 4.40
C TRP A 594 8.35 -28.28 5.69
N PRO A 595 7.11 -28.52 6.14
CA PRO A 595 6.85 -29.32 7.33
C PRO A 595 7.28 -30.78 7.19
N LEU A 596 7.42 -31.29 5.96
CA LEU A 596 7.82 -32.68 5.72
C LEU A 596 9.33 -32.88 5.84
N ILE A 597 10.13 -31.87 5.43
CA ILE A 597 11.59 -31.94 5.48
C ILE A 597 12.18 -31.53 6.83
N ASN A 598 11.49 -30.63 7.55
CA ASN A 598 11.96 -30.14 8.85
C ASN A 598 11.39 -30.91 10.07
N LYS A 599 10.79 -32.05 9.87
CA LYS A 599 10.55 -32.95 11.01
C LYS A 599 11.91 -33.33 11.58
N PRO A 600 12.14 -33.09 12.89
CA PRO A 600 13.36 -33.63 13.51
C PRO A 600 13.41 -35.10 13.19
N ILE A 601 14.53 -35.57 12.63
CA ILE A 601 14.81 -36.98 12.47
C ILE A 601 14.76 -37.54 13.88
N GLN A 602 13.64 -38.08 14.28
CA GLN A 602 13.57 -38.92 15.46
C GLN A 602 14.42 -40.13 15.08
N LYS A 603 15.70 -40.11 15.52
CA LYS A 603 16.45 -41.34 15.61
C LYS A 603 15.48 -42.28 16.31
N GLU A 604 15.18 -43.41 15.62
CA GLU A 604 14.33 -44.47 16.13
C GLU A 604 14.84 -44.99 17.48
N ASN A 605 14.55 -44.29 18.55
CA ASN A 605 14.14 -44.94 19.76
C ASN A 605 12.62 -44.92 19.69
N GLN A 606 12.07 -46.00 19.14
CA GLN A 606 10.64 -46.27 19.15
C GLN A 606 10.15 -46.35 20.61
N ILE A 607 9.97 -45.18 21.22
CA ILE A 607 9.05 -45.09 22.33
C ILE A 607 7.70 -45.02 21.66
N GLN A 608 7.07 -46.19 21.44
CA GLN A 608 5.68 -46.24 21.05
C GLN A 608 4.88 -45.41 22.07
N GLN A 609 4.46 -44.23 21.67
CA GLN A 609 3.58 -43.43 22.53
C GLN A 609 2.26 -44.17 22.62
N PHE A 610 1.91 -44.54 23.82
CA PHE A 610 0.60 -45.12 24.13
C PHE A 610 -0.06 -44.29 25.22
N ILE A 611 -1.38 -44.25 25.18
CA ILE A 611 -2.18 -43.72 26.28
C ILE A 611 -2.74 -44.93 27.03
N GLU A 612 -2.53 -44.93 28.35
CA GLU A 612 -3.21 -45.88 29.24
C GLU A 612 -4.52 -45.21 29.69
N HIS A 613 -5.63 -45.90 29.41
CA HIS A 613 -6.92 -45.46 29.90
C HIS A 613 -7.60 -46.56 30.70
N PRO A 614 -8.30 -46.23 31.80
CA PRO A 614 -8.99 -47.21 32.63
C PRO A 614 -10.14 -47.84 31.85
N VAL A 615 -10.20 -49.14 31.87
CA VAL A 615 -11.30 -49.92 31.29
C VAL A 615 -11.81 -50.94 32.34
N MET A 616 -13.09 -51.21 32.32
CA MET A 616 -13.64 -52.26 33.18
C MET A 616 -13.34 -53.61 32.59
N VAL A 617 -12.62 -54.44 33.32
CA VAL A 617 -12.23 -55.81 32.91
C VAL A 617 -12.92 -56.85 33.80
N LYS A 618 -13.32 -57.95 33.21
CA LYS A 618 -13.87 -59.07 33.97
C LYS A 618 -12.73 -59.94 34.49
N ASN A 619 -12.66 -60.07 35.81
CA ASN A 619 -11.66 -60.92 36.46
C ASN A 619 -11.95 -62.41 36.28
N PRO A 620 -10.95 -63.32 36.49
CA PRO A 620 -11.14 -64.74 36.35
C PRO A 620 -12.20 -65.34 37.31
N ASP A 621 -12.48 -64.64 38.42
CA ASP A 621 -13.52 -65.05 39.38
C ASP A 621 -14.93 -64.57 38.98
N GLY A 622 -15.07 -63.93 37.83
CA GLY A 622 -16.34 -63.40 37.32
C GLY A 622 -16.72 -62.01 37.78
N SER A 623 -15.97 -61.41 38.71
CA SER A 623 -16.15 -60.03 39.16
C SER A 623 -15.63 -59.04 38.11
N TYR A 624 -16.07 -57.78 38.19
CA TYR A 624 -15.56 -56.71 37.31
C TYR A 624 -14.67 -55.76 38.14
N GLY A 625 -13.49 -55.45 37.59
CA GLY A 625 -12.55 -54.51 38.20
C GLY A 625 -12.02 -53.52 37.16
N TRP A 626 -11.40 -52.45 37.62
CA TRP A 626 -10.75 -51.50 36.73
C TRP A 626 -9.37 -52.01 36.36
N GLY A 627 -9.12 -52.11 35.02
CA GLY A 627 -7.81 -52.41 34.44
C GLY A 627 -7.35 -51.23 33.57
N MET A 628 -6.08 -51.20 33.24
CA MET A 628 -5.52 -50.19 32.30
C MET A 628 -5.32 -50.85 30.93
N LYS A 629 -5.85 -50.21 29.89
CA LYS A 629 -5.66 -50.62 28.49
C LYS A 629 -4.73 -49.65 27.80
N ARG A 630 -3.71 -50.15 27.12
CA ARG A 630 -2.81 -49.37 26.29
C ARG A 630 -3.38 -49.22 24.89
N GLN A 631 -3.51 -47.97 24.43
CA GLN A 631 -3.85 -47.64 23.07
C GLN A 631 -2.63 -47.02 22.39
N TYR A 632 -2.10 -47.73 21.40
CA TYR A 632 -0.96 -47.23 20.61
C TYR A 632 -1.44 -46.34 19.49
N PHE A 633 -0.74 -45.24 19.25
CA PHE A 633 -0.98 -44.39 18.10
C PHE A 633 -0.29 -44.97 16.89
N VAL A 634 -1.06 -45.42 15.90
CA VAL A 634 -0.54 -45.83 14.60
C VAL A 634 -0.36 -44.59 13.73
N ASN A 635 0.85 -44.38 13.23
CA ASN A 635 1.14 -43.29 12.30
C ASN A 635 0.30 -43.49 11.01
N PRO A 636 -0.54 -42.52 10.60
CA PRO A 636 -1.48 -42.74 9.47
C PRO A 636 -0.80 -42.90 8.10
N HIS A 637 0.53 -42.87 8.04
CA HIS A 637 1.30 -42.99 6.80
C HIS A 637 1.91 -44.38 6.54
N GLU A 638 1.69 -45.37 7.44
CA GLU A 638 2.08 -46.76 7.17
C GLU A 638 0.86 -47.57 6.76
N HIS A 639 0.65 -47.75 5.47
CA HIS A 639 -0.17 -48.82 4.92
C HIS A 639 0.59 -50.12 5.10
N THR A 640 0.49 -50.72 6.27
CA THR A 640 0.68 -52.16 6.44
C THR A 640 -0.50 -52.69 7.24
N ASN A 641 -1.26 -53.54 6.57
CA ASN A 641 -2.30 -54.36 7.16
C ASN A 641 -1.69 -55.24 8.26
N ASN A 642 -1.73 -54.77 9.50
CA ASN A 642 -1.64 -55.66 10.66
C ASN A 642 -2.19 -54.92 11.87
N LEU A 643 -3.50 -54.97 12.01
CA LEU A 643 -4.20 -54.73 13.26
C LEU A 643 -4.23 -56.05 14.03
N LEU A 644 -3.37 -56.19 15.02
CA LEU A 644 -3.56 -57.19 16.10
C LEU A 644 -3.72 -56.43 17.40
N PRO A 645 -4.80 -56.65 18.15
CA PRO A 645 -4.94 -56.09 19.49
C PRO A 645 -4.25 -56.98 20.51
N ASP A 646 -3.14 -56.51 21.06
CA ASP A 646 -2.56 -57.19 22.23
C ASP A 646 -3.29 -56.76 23.48
N THR A 647 -4.04 -57.67 24.04
CA THR A 647 -4.60 -57.57 25.37
C THR A 647 -3.63 -58.22 26.37
N TYR A 648 -2.90 -57.43 27.14
CA TYR A 648 -2.18 -57.95 28.31
C TYR A 648 -2.98 -57.68 29.56
N SER A 649 -3.39 -58.75 30.23
CA SER A 649 -3.88 -58.71 31.60
C SER A 649 -2.69 -58.77 32.56
N ARG A 650 -2.49 -57.78 33.42
CA ARG A 650 -1.63 -57.94 34.60
C ARG A 650 -2.49 -58.47 35.74
N GLN A 651 -2.01 -59.55 36.34
CA GLN A 651 -2.41 -60.03 37.67
C GLN A 651 -1.92 -59.12 38.75
#